data_38fd4c7bb85399b9f058ccd9c69cd403
#
_entry.id   38fd4c7bb85399b9f058ccd9c69cd403
#
_cell.length_a   1.000
_cell.length_b   1.000
_cell.length_c   1.000
_cell.angle_alpha   90.00
_cell.angle_beta   90.00
_cell.angle_gamma   90.00
#
_symmetry.space_group_name_H-M   'P 1'
#
loop_
_entity.id
_entity.type
_entity.pdbx_description
1 polymer ?
#
loop_
_entity_poly.entity_id
_entity_poly.type
_entity_poly.pdbx_seq_one_letter_code
_entity_poly.pdbx_strand_id
1 'polypeptide(L)'
;MAEEYDRYCDLTMRGGATSGVVYPWAVVELAEHYRFRSLGGASAGAIGAAFTAAAQKGREQGGFRKLHDLVDWFAAPGWPLAQLFQPSEHTRKLFRVVAAAMQRRDTTGRSPLTCLLLALLSAIGWRARLFLALALALWFVGPTLWSRVVEWGATPTWALIAITAAAAVGVPALLARSLLRGKDSWLRRIGTALLLLLPLAPVAAATRWDARSLASAATAAVWWLVLGFALVSVVALVYGLGAKRFLDRMATTIHFGLVPGTGRFEANFWDRRCGVPRSTGVPPLSDWLADRLDDLSGVPNLSFSDLDANLVLMTTDLSEGRPYRLPFTEPVDPWLFCRTCLGAVLPRRTVDALGADPSGHRCPLHPDEPVHALPRDLPVALAVRMSMPLPGLIAAVPLVRAEPEPRVHWFSDGGITSNFPIHFFDQLLPRWPTFGLSLQSYPPGDDRDVWLPEQDASTGGAPWRGIGLAQHFASAILDTALGWRDTMQSALPGYRGRIAHVRVRPDEGGTNLFMRPETILALARRGREAGRLLRTRFTQDARTDRYRWIRMRLAMREYQQLAEQAGQRGALYRDLAERYEVPEDLREWFTVPPTGTDPHAREIAITLDALGGLPPGPFDGEPPVDPDLRLTPPE
;
A
#
# COMPACT_ATOMS: atom_id res chain seq x y z
N MET A 1 40.76 -0.43 -0.80
CA MET A 1 39.68 0.58 -0.92
C MET A 1 39.19 0.75 -2.35
N ALA A 2 40.02 0.93 -3.37
CA ALA A 2 39.55 0.99 -4.75
C ALA A 2 38.86 -0.32 -5.19
N GLU A 3 39.48 -1.48 -4.91
CA GLU A 3 38.90 -2.80 -5.22
C GLU A 3 37.56 -3.08 -4.53
N GLU A 4 37.31 -2.54 -3.33
CA GLU A 4 36.01 -2.70 -2.65
C GLU A 4 34.92 -1.88 -3.30
N TYR A 5 35.24 -0.66 -3.80
CA TYR A 5 34.26 0.20 -4.46
C TYR A 5 33.73 -0.44 -5.75
N ASP A 6 34.60 -1.14 -6.45
CA ASP A 6 34.26 -1.74 -7.75
C ASP A 6 33.54 -3.10 -7.63
N ARG A 7 33.56 -3.72 -6.44
CA ARG A 7 32.95 -5.06 -6.22
C ARG A 7 31.67 -5.06 -5.41
N TYR A 8 31.39 -3.99 -4.67
CA TYR A 8 30.24 -3.92 -3.77
C TYR A 8 29.33 -2.76 -4.12
N CYS A 9 28.04 -2.92 -3.84
CA CYS A 9 27.08 -1.81 -3.89
C CYS A 9 25.99 -1.99 -2.85
N ASP A 10 25.30 -0.88 -2.51
CA ASP A 10 24.00 -0.89 -1.88
C ASP A 10 22.93 -0.68 -2.94
N LEU A 11 21.74 -1.22 -2.73
CA LEU A 11 20.63 -1.08 -3.67
C LEU A 11 19.32 -0.79 -2.93
N THR A 12 18.64 0.27 -3.34
CA THR A 12 17.31 0.62 -2.84
C THR A 12 16.29 0.58 -3.97
N MET A 13 15.13 0.00 -3.69
CA MET A 13 14.06 -0.18 -4.66
C MET A 13 12.80 0.53 -4.20
N ARG A 14 12.21 1.34 -5.10
CA ARG A 14 10.98 2.07 -4.85
C ARG A 14 9.77 1.13 -4.83
N GLY A 15 8.79 1.41 -3.98
CA GLY A 15 7.48 0.76 -4.05
C GLY A 15 6.73 1.09 -5.34
N GLY A 16 5.92 0.17 -5.83
CA GLY A 16 5.21 0.36 -7.10
C GLY A 16 4.21 -0.74 -7.41
N ALA A 17 3.69 -1.41 -6.39
CA ALA A 17 2.75 -2.52 -6.48
C ALA A 17 3.14 -3.52 -7.59
N THR A 18 2.32 -3.70 -8.64
CA THR A 18 2.60 -4.68 -9.70
C THR A 18 3.76 -4.32 -10.61
N SER A 19 4.24 -3.07 -10.61
CA SER A 19 5.43 -2.65 -11.38
C SER A 19 6.74 -3.24 -10.85
N GLY A 20 6.72 -3.90 -9.69
CA GLY A 20 7.89 -4.60 -9.13
C GLY A 20 8.48 -5.71 -10.02
N VAL A 21 7.78 -6.15 -11.06
CA VAL A 21 8.31 -7.06 -12.09
C VAL A 21 9.53 -6.51 -12.84
N VAL A 22 9.81 -5.21 -12.70
CA VAL A 22 11.02 -4.54 -13.21
C VAL A 22 12.30 -5.04 -12.50
N TYR A 23 12.22 -5.34 -11.20
CA TYR A 23 13.39 -5.55 -10.34
C TYR A 23 14.20 -6.82 -10.64
N PRO A 24 13.61 -8.00 -10.91
CA PRO A 24 14.38 -9.22 -11.06
C PRO A 24 15.49 -9.11 -12.11
N TRP A 25 15.19 -8.65 -13.32
CA TRP A 25 16.21 -8.52 -14.37
C TRP A 25 17.17 -7.36 -14.15
N ALA A 26 16.75 -6.28 -13.49
CA ALA A 26 17.66 -5.19 -13.09
C ALA A 26 18.72 -5.67 -12.09
N VAL A 27 18.28 -6.45 -11.12
CA VAL A 27 19.13 -7.03 -10.09
C VAL A 27 20.11 -8.05 -10.68
N VAL A 28 19.64 -8.94 -11.54
CA VAL A 28 20.49 -9.95 -12.20
C VAL A 28 21.61 -9.25 -13.00
N GLU A 29 21.29 -8.19 -13.72
CA GLU A 29 22.27 -7.40 -14.48
C GLU A 29 23.33 -6.75 -13.58
N LEU A 30 22.92 -6.22 -12.41
CA LEU A 30 23.88 -5.67 -11.44
C LEU A 30 24.71 -6.77 -10.78
N ALA A 31 24.12 -7.92 -10.49
CA ALA A 31 24.76 -9.05 -9.83
C ALA A 31 25.87 -9.72 -10.68
N GLU A 32 25.94 -9.45 -11.99
CA GLU A 32 27.06 -9.85 -12.84
C GLU A 32 28.39 -9.22 -12.41
N HIS A 33 28.33 -8.02 -11.83
CA HIS A 33 29.53 -7.27 -11.44
C HIS A 33 29.62 -7.04 -9.93
N TYR A 34 28.49 -6.78 -9.25
CA TYR A 34 28.47 -6.39 -7.84
C TYR A 34 28.04 -7.53 -6.91
N ARG A 35 28.51 -7.43 -5.66
CA ARG A 35 27.92 -8.07 -4.50
C ARG A 35 27.18 -7.02 -3.69
N PHE A 36 25.94 -7.30 -3.33
CA PHE A 36 25.11 -6.38 -2.56
C PHE A 36 25.51 -6.39 -1.08
N ARG A 37 25.85 -5.24 -0.53
CA ARG A 37 26.16 -5.07 0.91
C ARG A 37 24.91 -4.72 1.69
N SER A 38 24.14 -3.77 1.18
CA SER A 38 22.90 -3.37 1.81
C SER A 38 21.78 -3.32 0.78
N LEU A 39 20.61 -3.77 1.19
CA LEU A 39 19.42 -3.86 0.35
C LEU A 39 18.25 -3.24 1.07
N GLY A 40 17.50 -2.35 0.39
CA GLY A 40 16.38 -1.66 1.00
C GLY A 40 15.21 -1.44 0.07
N GLY A 41 14.04 -1.27 0.66
CA GLY A 41 12.84 -0.97 -0.11
C GLY A 41 11.58 -0.87 0.75
N ALA A 42 10.51 -0.41 0.10
CA ALA A 42 9.16 -0.37 0.64
C ALA A 42 8.18 -1.00 -0.34
N SER A 43 7.10 -1.60 0.14
CA SER A 43 6.06 -2.19 -0.72
C SER A 43 6.62 -3.23 -1.70
N ALA A 44 6.36 -3.10 -2.99
CA ALA A 44 6.97 -3.95 -4.03
C ALA A 44 8.51 -3.88 -4.04
N GLY A 45 9.09 -2.73 -3.65
CA GLY A 45 10.53 -2.59 -3.46
C GLY A 45 11.08 -3.44 -2.32
N ALA A 46 10.29 -3.65 -1.26
CA ALA A 46 10.64 -4.58 -0.17
C ALA A 46 10.69 -6.03 -0.65
N ILE A 47 9.76 -6.44 -1.51
CA ILE A 47 9.79 -7.77 -2.16
C ILE A 47 11.06 -7.90 -2.99
N GLY A 48 11.35 -6.89 -3.83
CA GLY A 48 12.56 -6.88 -4.67
C GLY A 48 13.85 -6.96 -3.84
N ALA A 49 13.95 -6.19 -2.75
CA ALA A 49 15.10 -6.17 -1.86
C ALA A 49 15.29 -7.53 -1.13
N ALA A 50 14.21 -8.09 -0.60
CA ALA A 50 14.23 -9.39 0.07
C ALA A 50 14.58 -10.53 -0.89
N PHE A 51 14.01 -10.54 -2.10
CA PHE A 51 14.35 -11.54 -3.11
C PHE A 51 15.79 -11.41 -3.59
N THR A 52 16.31 -10.18 -3.66
CA THR A 52 17.73 -9.95 -3.97
C THR A 52 18.64 -10.49 -2.86
N ALA A 53 18.29 -10.24 -1.60
CA ALA A 53 19.02 -10.76 -0.45
C ALA A 53 19.00 -12.30 -0.41
N ALA A 54 17.84 -12.90 -0.62
CA ALA A 54 17.69 -14.35 -0.71
C ALA A 54 18.47 -14.94 -1.89
N ALA A 55 18.38 -14.32 -3.08
CA ALA A 55 19.14 -14.76 -4.26
C ALA A 55 20.67 -14.64 -4.07
N GLN A 56 21.13 -13.62 -3.35
CA GLN A 56 22.54 -13.47 -3.01
C GLN A 56 23.00 -14.54 -2.02
N LYS A 57 22.20 -14.88 -1.01
CA LYS A 57 22.45 -16.00 -0.10
C LYS A 57 22.55 -17.32 -0.85
N GLY A 58 21.61 -17.57 -1.75
CA GLY A 58 21.62 -18.75 -2.62
C GLY A 58 22.46 -18.61 -3.90
N ARG A 59 23.40 -17.68 -3.99
CA ARG A 59 24.18 -17.39 -5.22
C ARG A 59 24.80 -18.66 -5.84
N GLU A 60 25.45 -19.47 -5.04
CA GLU A 60 26.10 -20.71 -5.49
C GLU A 60 25.10 -21.79 -5.89
N GLN A 61 23.88 -21.70 -5.39
CA GLN A 61 22.76 -22.60 -5.69
C GLN A 61 21.87 -22.08 -6.83
N GLY A 62 22.36 -21.09 -7.57
CA GLY A 62 21.64 -20.50 -8.72
C GLY A 62 20.54 -19.52 -8.35
N GLY A 63 20.62 -18.88 -7.17
CA GLY A 63 19.61 -17.92 -6.69
C GLY A 63 19.27 -16.82 -7.69
N PHE A 64 20.27 -16.20 -8.33
CA PHE A 64 20.04 -15.16 -9.35
C PHE A 64 19.44 -15.72 -10.65
N ARG A 65 19.72 -16.97 -11.02
CA ARG A 65 19.05 -17.63 -12.16
C ARG A 65 17.57 -17.84 -11.85
N LYS A 66 17.25 -18.36 -10.67
CA LYS A 66 15.86 -18.51 -10.22
C LYS A 66 15.12 -17.17 -10.15
N LEU A 67 15.81 -16.10 -9.72
CA LEU A 67 15.27 -14.74 -9.73
C LEU A 67 15.00 -14.24 -11.15
N HIS A 68 15.87 -14.55 -12.12
CA HIS A 68 15.66 -14.26 -13.53
C HIS A 68 14.40 -14.95 -14.06
N ASP A 69 14.27 -16.27 -13.80
CA ASP A 69 13.19 -17.12 -14.31
C ASP A 69 11.82 -16.75 -13.68
N LEU A 70 11.81 -16.01 -12.57
CA LEU A 70 10.59 -15.51 -11.95
C LEU A 70 9.79 -14.60 -12.87
N VAL A 71 10.44 -13.84 -13.77
CA VAL A 71 9.75 -13.00 -14.75
C VAL A 71 8.95 -13.85 -15.74
N ASP A 72 9.51 -14.98 -16.19
CA ASP A 72 8.82 -15.90 -17.07
C ASP A 72 7.61 -16.54 -16.39
N TRP A 73 7.74 -16.84 -15.09
CA TRP A 73 6.60 -17.30 -14.30
C TRP A 73 5.48 -16.24 -14.22
N PHE A 74 5.79 -14.96 -14.00
CA PHE A 74 4.79 -13.88 -14.03
C PHE A 74 4.15 -13.70 -15.41
N ALA A 75 4.92 -13.89 -16.48
CA ALA A 75 4.45 -13.79 -17.86
C ALA A 75 3.73 -15.07 -18.37
N ALA A 76 3.64 -16.11 -17.55
CA ALA A 76 2.96 -17.35 -17.94
C ALA A 76 1.46 -17.12 -18.16
N PRO A 77 0.81 -17.92 -19.05
CA PRO A 77 -0.62 -17.86 -19.28
C PRO A 77 -1.44 -18.08 -18.01
N GLY A 78 -2.60 -17.41 -17.89
CA GLY A 78 -3.53 -17.62 -16.78
C GLY A 78 -3.44 -16.58 -15.67
N TRP A 79 -2.63 -15.54 -15.83
CA TRP A 79 -2.54 -14.40 -14.89
C TRP A 79 -1.99 -14.79 -13.51
N PRO A 80 -0.79 -15.41 -13.41
CA PRO A 80 -0.25 -15.88 -12.13
C PRO A 80 -0.20 -14.80 -11.06
N LEU A 81 0.19 -13.57 -11.44
CA LEU A 81 0.23 -12.42 -10.53
C LEU A 81 -1.15 -12.16 -9.88
N ALA A 82 -2.23 -12.14 -10.69
CA ALA A 82 -3.57 -11.91 -10.18
C ALA A 82 -4.07 -13.08 -9.31
N GLN A 83 -3.61 -14.31 -9.58
CA GLN A 83 -3.96 -15.49 -8.80
C GLN A 83 -3.35 -15.50 -7.40
N LEU A 84 -2.29 -14.73 -7.13
CA LEU A 84 -1.72 -14.57 -5.78
C LEU A 84 -2.70 -13.82 -4.84
N PHE A 85 -3.52 -12.91 -5.39
CA PHE A 85 -4.44 -12.08 -4.63
C PHE A 85 -5.76 -12.81 -4.37
N GLN A 86 -5.73 -13.78 -3.48
CA GLN A 86 -6.86 -14.62 -3.13
C GLN A 86 -7.65 -14.00 -1.97
N PRO A 87 -8.95 -13.67 -2.17
CA PRO A 87 -9.79 -13.13 -1.10
C PRO A 87 -10.18 -14.21 -0.09
N SER A 88 -10.48 -13.83 1.13
CA SER A 88 -11.14 -14.70 2.09
C SER A 88 -12.61 -14.94 1.71
N GLU A 89 -13.27 -15.92 2.32
CA GLU A 89 -14.71 -16.12 2.12
C GLU A 89 -15.54 -14.89 2.51
N HIS A 90 -15.13 -14.17 3.55
CA HIS A 90 -15.80 -12.97 4.04
C HIS A 90 -15.67 -11.78 3.09
N THR A 91 -14.54 -11.67 2.38
CA THR A 91 -14.24 -10.57 1.47
C THR A 91 -14.56 -10.87 0.01
N ARG A 92 -14.85 -12.14 -0.32
CA ARG A 92 -15.08 -12.64 -1.68
C ARG A 92 -16.02 -11.77 -2.51
N LYS A 93 -17.15 -11.34 -1.94
CA LYS A 93 -18.14 -10.54 -2.66
C LYS A 93 -17.63 -9.15 -3.02
N LEU A 94 -16.95 -8.50 -2.08
CA LEU A 94 -16.38 -7.18 -2.31
C LEU A 94 -15.16 -7.25 -3.25
N PHE A 95 -14.34 -8.29 -3.09
CA PHE A 95 -13.22 -8.52 -4.00
C PHE A 95 -13.66 -8.69 -5.46
N ARG A 96 -14.82 -9.34 -5.75
CA ARG A 96 -15.39 -9.39 -7.10
C ARG A 96 -15.65 -8.00 -7.68
N VAL A 97 -16.21 -7.10 -6.87
CA VAL A 97 -16.50 -5.72 -7.29
C VAL A 97 -15.21 -4.98 -7.60
N VAL A 98 -14.21 -5.09 -6.72
CA VAL A 98 -12.89 -4.48 -6.92
C VAL A 98 -12.19 -5.08 -8.14
N ALA A 99 -12.15 -6.41 -8.26
CA ALA A 99 -11.57 -7.10 -9.41
C ALA A 99 -12.24 -6.68 -10.72
N ALA A 100 -13.59 -6.62 -10.74
CA ALA A 100 -14.33 -6.18 -11.92
C ALA A 100 -14.06 -4.71 -12.30
N ALA A 101 -13.84 -3.85 -11.31
CA ALA A 101 -13.47 -2.44 -11.54
C ALA A 101 -12.03 -2.29 -12.06
N MET A 102 -11.12 -3.18 -11.65
CA MET A 102 -9.71 -3.20 -12.10
C MET A 102 -9.51 -3.85 -13.46
N GLN A 103 -10.49 -4.62 -13.95
CA GLN A 103 -10.39 -5.34 -15.23
C GLN A 103 -10.58 -4.42 -16.43
N ARG A 104 -9.87 -4.73 -17.51
CA ARG A 104 -10.04 -4.13 -18.83
C ARG A 104 -10.76 -5.11 -19.78
N ARG A 105 -11.30 -4.60 -20.90
CA ARG A 105 -12.02 -5.40 -21.93
C ARG A 105 -11.27 -6.67 -22.36
N ASP A 106 -9.97 -6.63 -22.33
CA ASP A 106 -9.10 -7.68 -22.88
C ASP A 106 -9.05 -8.98 -22.05
N THR A 107 -9.44 -8.93 -20.78
CA THR A 107 -9.32 -10.10 -19.87
C THR A 107 -10.53 -11.02 -19.91
N THR A 108 -11.73 -10.48 -20.17
CA THR A 108 -12.98 -11.24 -20.09
C THR A 108 -13.76 -11.28 -21.39
N GLY A 109 -13.36 -10.52 -22.41
CA GLY A 109 -14.14 -10.30 -23.64
C GLY A 109 -15.45 -9.53 -23.42
N ARG A 110 -15.69 -9.02 -22.20
CA ARG A 110 -16.88 -8.27 -21.80
C ARG A 110 -16.55 -6.82 -21.51
N SER A 111 -17.57 -5.95 -21.59
CA SER A 111 -17.35 -4.56 -21.18
C SER A 111 -17.12 -4.46 -19.66
N PRO A 112 -16.27 -3.54 -19.18
CA PRO A 112 -16.06 -3.32 -17.74
C PRO A 112 -17.35 -3.04 -16.98
N LEU A 113 -18.28 -2.32 -17.59
CA LEU A 113 -19.60 -2.03 -17.04
C LEU A 113 -20.42 -3.32 -16.81
N THR A 114 -20.38 -4.25 -17.77
CA THR A 114 -21.07 -5.54 -17.64
C THR A 114 -20.49 -6.37 -16.50
N CYS A 115 -19.15 -6.41 -16.38
CA CYS A 115 -18.48 -7.11 -15.28
C CYS A 115 -18.81 -6.48 -13.92
N LEU A 116 -18.84 -5.15 -13.84
CA LEU A 116 -19.20 -4.44 -12.62
C LEU A 116 -20.66 -4.69 -12.22
N LEU A 117 -21.60 -4.64 -13.17
CA LEU A 117 -23.02 -4.94 -12.92
C LEU A 117 -23.21 -6.39 -12.43
N LEU A 118 -22.53 -7.35 -13.06
CA LEU A 118 -22.56 -8.75 -12.62
C LEU A 118 -21.97 -8.92 -11.21
N ALA A 119 -20.88 -8.22 -10.92
CA ALA A 119 -20.24 -8.24 -9.59
C ALA A 119 -21.17 -7.66 -8.52
N LEU A 120 -21.79 -6.51 -8.78
CA LEU A 120 -22.78 -5.89 -7.90
C LEU A 120 -23.98 -6.81 -7.67
N LEU A 121 -24.55 -7.40 -8.73
CA LEU A 121 -25.64 -8.37 -8.61
C LEU A 121 -25.23 -9.62 -7.82
N SER A 122 -23.99 -10.09 -7.99
CA SER A 122 -23.47 -11.26 -7.26
C SER A 122 -23.23 -10.98 -5.77
N ALA A 123 -22.97 -9.72 -5.42
CA ALA A 123 -22.78 -9.31 -4.03
C ALA A 123 -24.09 -9.35 -3.22
N ILE A 124 -25.23 -9.20 -3.89
CA ILE A 124 -26.55 -9.26 -3.31
C ILE A 124 -26.95 -10.73 -3.05
N GLY A 125 -27.54 -11.02 -1.88
CA GLY A 125 -28.04 -12.36 -1.55
C GLY A 125 -29.15 -12.82 -2.52
N TRP A 126 -29.35 -14.15 -2.66
CA TRP A 126 -30.34 -14.71 -3.60
C TRP A 126 -31.77 -14.18 -3.36
N ARG A 127 -32.16 -13.96 -2.10
CA ARG A 127 -33.45 -13.40 -1.72
C ARG A 127 -33.63 -11.98 -2.23
N ALA A 128 -32.60 -11.14 -2.10
CA ALA A 128 -32.63 -9.77 -2.60
C ALA A 128 -32.58 -9.72 -4.14
N ARG A 129 -31.89 -10.66 -4.80
CA ARG A 129 -31.91 -10.81 -6.27
C ARG A 129 -33.31 -11.21 -6.77
N LEU A 130 -33.95 -12.15 -6.11
CA LEU A 130 -35.34 -12.55 -6.43
C LEU A 130 -36.29 -11.36 -6.27
N PHE A 131 -36.16 -10.62 -5.16
CA PHE A 131 -36.93 -9.41 -4.93
C PHE A 131 -36.66 -8.35 -6.01
N LEU A 132 -35.42 -8.10 -6.37
CA LEU A 132 -35.04 -7.17 -7.44
C LEU A 132 -35.65 -7.59 -8.78
N ALA A 133 -35.60 -8.87 -9.11
CA ALA A 133 -36.22 -9.42 -10.33
C ALA A 133 -37.73 -9.26 -10.33
N LEU A 134 -38.39 -9.57 -9.21
CA LEU A 134 -39.83 -9.36 -9.03
C LEU A 134 -40.22 -7.89 -9.09
N ALA A 135 -39.46 -7.01 -8.45
CA ALA A 135 -39.69 -5.57 -8.49
C ALA A 135 -39.52 -5.00 -9.91
N LEU A 136 -38.51 -5.46 -10.66
CA LEU A 136 -38.31 -5.10 -12.07
C LEU A 136 -39.44 -5.65 -12.94
N ALA A 137 -39.86 -6.91 -12.74
CA ALA A 137 -41.01 -7.49 -13.47
C ALA A 137 -42.29 -6.69 -13.20
N LEU A 138 -42.58 -6.37 -11.94
CA LEU A 138 -43.72 -5.51 -11.56
C LEU A 138 -43.58 -4.10 -12.12
N TRP A 139 -42.40 -3.58 -12.22
CA TRP A 139 -42.16 -2.27 -12.82
C TRP A 139 -42.46 -2.24 -14.31
N PHE A 140 -42.08 -3.25 -15.07
CA PHE A 140 -42.36 -3.31 -16.51
C PHE A 140 -43.80 -3.75 -16.83
N VAL A 141 -44.37 -4.69 -16.07
CA VAL A 141 -45.67 -5.29 -16.33
C VAL A 141 -46.79 -4.60 -15.53
N GLY A 142 -46.47 -4.02 -14.36
CA GLY A 142 -47.45 -3.39 -13.47
C GLY A 142 -48.33 -2.33 -14.14
N PRO A 143 -47.77 -1.36 -14.90
CA PRO A 143 -48.56 -0.33 -15.57
C PRO A 143 -49.55 -0.89 -16.59
N THR A 144 -49.17 -1.94 -17.34
CA THR A 144 -50.04 -2.58 -18.33
C THR A 144 -51.12 -3.45 -17.70
N LEU A 145 -50.84 -4.11 -16.59
CA LEU A 145 -51.82 -4.82 -15.80
C LEU A 145 -52.80 -3.84 -15.14
N TRP A 146 -52.27 -2.73 -14.63
CA TRP A 146 -53.09 -1.69 -14.00
C TRP A 146 -54.08 -1.05 -14.98
N SER A 147 -53.69 -0.72 -16.20
CA SER A 147 -54.58 -0.18 -17.21
C SER A 147 -55.71 -1.15 -17.55
N ARG A 148 -55.45 -2.45 -17.67
CA ARG A 148 -56.47 -3.48 -17.91
C ARG A 148 -57.43 -3.67 -16.74
N VAL A 149 -56.94 -3.61 -15.49
CA VAL A 149 -57.77 -3.72 -14.29
C VAL A 149 -58.68 -2.51 -14.13
N VAL A 150 -58.22 -1.32 -14.49
CA VAL A 150 -59.02 -0.09 -14.52
C VAL A 150 -60.10 -0.14 -15.61
N GLU A 151 -59.81 -0.73 -16.78
CA GLU A 151 -60.76 -0.92 -17.88
C GLU A 151 -61.88 -1.94 -17.55
N TRP A 152 -61.61 -2.95 -16.69
CA TRP A 152 -62.60 -3.98 -16.32
C TRP A 152 -63.71 -3.50 -15.36
N GLY A 153 -63.63 -2.29 -14.80
CA GLY A 153 -64.71 -1.60 -14.11
C GLY A 153 -65.42 -2.29 -12.93
N ALA A 154 -64.91 -3.48 -12.50
CA ALA A 154 -65.60 -4.35 -11.55
C ALA A 154 -65.26 -4.10 -10.07
N THR A 155 -64.27 -3.28 -9.77
CA THR A 155 -63.79 -3.00 -8.40
C THR A 155 -63.81 -1.51 -8.13
N PRO A 156 -64.26 -1.06 -6.96
CA PRO A 156 -64.15 0.36 -6.61
C PRO A 156 -62.70 0.81 -6.58
N THR A 157 -62.39 1.89 -7.27
CA THR A 157 -61.01 2.44 -7.45
C THR A 157 -60.24 2.62 -6.15
N TRP A 158 -60.94 2.93 -5.04
CA TRP A 158 -60.33 3.07 -3.71
C TRP A 158 -59.80 1.74 -3.15
N ALA A 159 -60.45 0.59 -3.42
CA ALA A 159 -60.01 -0.71 -2.94
C ALA A 159 -58.74 -1.18 -3.65
N LEU A 160 -58.62 -0.91 -4.95
CA LEU A 160 -57.41 -1.18 -5.74
C LEU A 160 -56.25 -0.28 -5.31
N ILE A 161 -56.52 0.99 -5.00
CA ILE A 161 -55.54 1.93 -4.46
C ILE A 161 -55.03 1.44 -3.09
N ALA A 162 -55.95 0.98 -2.22
CA ALA A 162 -55.60 0.47 -0.89
C ALA A 162 -54.76 -0.82 -0.96
N ILE A 163 -55.12 -1.78 -1.82
CA ILE A 163 -54.36 -3.04 -1.99
C ILE A 163 -52.97 -2.78 -2.56
N THR A 164 -52.85 -1.90 -3.55
CA THR A 164 -51.55 -1.56 -4.14
C THR A 164 -50.70 -0.71 -3.20
N ALA A 165 -51.28 0.19 -2.43
CA ALA A 165 -50.58 0.92 -1.38
C ALA A 165 -50.11 -0.03 -0.26
N ALA A 166 -50.96 -0.96 0.18
CA ALA A 166 -50.61 -1.97 1.17
C ALA A 166 -49.49 -2.91 0.67
N ALA A 167 -49.51 -3.32 -0.59
CA ALA A 167 -48.45 -4.13 -1.20
C ALA A 167 -47.13 -3.36 -1.39
N ALA A 168 -47.23 -2.11 -1.85
CA ALA A 168 -46.06 -1.24 -2.04
C ALA A 168 -45.36 -0.87 -0.72
N VAL A 169 -46.07 -0.84 0.38
CA VAL A 169 -45.56 -0.55 1.73
C VAL A 169 -45.22 -1.84 2.50
N GLY A 170 -46.14 -2.81 2.45
CA GLY A 170 -46.05 -4.03 3.25
C GLY A 170 -44.85 -4.91 2.86
N VAL A 171 -44.62 -5.07 1.56
CA VAL A 171 -43.53 -5.93 1.08
C VAL A 171 -42.15 -5.35 1.38
N PRO A 172 -41.85 -4.07 1.09
CA PRO A 172 -40.57 -3.45 1.50
C PRO A 172 -40.39 -3.38 3.02
N ALA A 173 -41.48 -3.11 3.79
CA ALA A 173 -41.42 -3.05 5.24
C ALA A 173 -41.13 -4.43 5.88
N LEU A 174 -41.74 -5.50 5.38
CA LEU A 174 -41.46 -6.88 5.81
C LEU A 174 -40.05 -7.31 5.46
N LEU A 175 -39.53 -6.90 4.29
CA LEU A 175 -38.17 -7.17 3.87
C LEU A 175 -37.14 -6.33 4.68
N ALA A 176 -37.41 -5.06 4.89
CA ALA A 176 -36.62 -4.21 5.77
C ALA A 176 -36.59 -4.78 7.20
N ARG A 177 -37.72 -5.26 7.73
CA ARG A 177 -37.82 -5.92 9.03
C ARG A 177 -37.05 -7.24 9.10
N SER A 178 -37.03 -8.03 8.01
CA SER A 178 -36.28 -9.29 7.93
C SER A 178 -34.79 -9.07 7.80
N LEU A 179 -34.36 -7.96 7.18
CA LEU A 179 -32.96 -7.57 7.01
C LEU A 179 -32.39 -6.84 8.24
N LEU A 180 -33.26 -6.14 9.01
CA LEU A 180 -32.92 -5.26 10.15
C LEU A 180 -33.03 -5.95 11.51
N ARG A 181 -32.97 -7.26 11.63
CA ARG A 181 -32.96 -7.98 12.92
C ARG A 181 -31.77 -7.64 13.84
N GLY A 182 -31.04 -6.54 13.58
CA GLY A 182 -29.97 -5.99 14.40
C GLY A 182 -30.46 -4.92 15.40
N LYS A 183 -29.66 -4.63 16.45
CA LYS A 183 -30.01 -3.81 17.62
C LYS A 183 -30.19 -2.28 17.42
N ASP A 184 -29.91 -1.70 16.23
CA ASP A 184 -29.90 -0.24 16.05
C ASP A 184 -31.26 0.35 15.65
N SER A 185 -31.82 1.14 16.57
CA SER A 185 -33.23 1.58 16.52
C SER A 185 -33.55 2.83 15.66
N TRP A 186 -32.58 3.73 15.39
CA TRP A 186 -32.86 5.03 14.77
C TRP A 186 -32.94 4.98 13.22
N LEU A 187 -32.06 4.25 12.57
CA LEU A 187 -32.08 4.01 11.12
C LEU A 187 -33.35 3.24 10.70
N ARG A 188 -33.87 2.35 11.58
CA ARG A 188 -35.15 1.69 11.40
C ARG A 188 -36.32 2.67 11.36
N ARG A 189 -36.32 3.67 12.26
CA ARG A 189 -37.41 4.66 12.35
C ARG A 189 -37.46 5.56 11.13
N ILE A 190 -36.30 6.04 10.64
CA ILE A 190 -36.22 6.89 9.44
C ILE A 190 -36.59 6.10 8.18
N GLY A 191 -36.05 4.90 7.99
CA GLY A 191 -36.37 4.06 6.83
C GLY A 191 -37.85 3.65 6.79
N THR A 192 -38.45 3.33 7.96
CA THR A 192 -39.85 2.99 8.07
C THR A 192 -40.76 4.22 7.85
N ALA A 193 -40.36 5.39 8.36
CA ALA A 193 -41.11 6.63 8.14
C ALA A 193 -41.10 7.09 6.68
N LEU A 194 -39.92 7.01 6.02
CA LEU A 194 -39.80 7.30 4.59
C LEU A 194 -40.59 6.31 3.72
N LEU A 195 -40.61 5.03 4.05
CA LEU A 195 -41.39 3.99 3.35
C LEU A 195 -42.89 4.14 3.58
N LEU A 196 -43.32 4.65 4.74
CA LEU A 196 -44.75 4.88 5.05
C LEU A 196 -45.33 6.17 4.42
N LEU A 197 -44.50 7.19 4.21
CA LEU A 197 -44.89 8.48 3.64
C LEU A 197 -44.97 8.45 2.10
N LEU A 198 -44.21 7.58 1.44
CA LEU A 198 -44.12 7.50 -0.02
C LEU A 198 -45.45 7.17 -0.74
N PRO A 199 -46.31 6.25 -0.23
CA PRO A 199 -47.56 5.90 -0.92
C PRO A 199 -48.70 6.92 -0.73
N LEU A 200 -48.53 7.92 0.13
CA LEU A 200 -49.52 8.97 0.34
C LEU A 200 -49.57 10.01 -0.80
N ALA A 201 -48.46 10.20 -1.51
CA ALA A 201 -48.35 11.16 -2.61
C ALA A 201 -49.29 10.84 -3.82
N PRO A 202 -49.38 9.57 -4.31
CA PRO A 202 -50.26 9.23 -5.41
C PRO A 202 -51.75 9.23 -5.01
N VAL A 203 -52.05 8.93 -3.74
CA VAL A 203 -53.43 9.00 -3.23
C VAL A 203 -53.95 10.45 -3.24
N ALA A 204 -53.10 11.40 -2.86
CA ALA A 204 -53.46 12.83 -2.88
C ALA A 204 -53.57 13.39 -4.32
N ALA A 205 -52.85 12.84 -5.28
CA ALA A 205 -52.94 13.26 -6.69
C ALA A 205 -54.18 12.70 -7.41
N ALA A 206 -54.61 11.46 -7.08
CA ALA A 206 -55.70 10.77 -7.73
C ALA A 206 -57.10 11.37 -7.38
N THR A 207 -57.24 12.13 -6.31
CA THR A 207 -58.54 12.68 -5.84
C THR A 207 -58.99 13.98 -6.51
N ARG A 208 -58.21 14.54 -7.46
CA ARG A 208 -58.49 15.91 -7.98
C ARG A 208 -58.72 16.07 -9.49
N TRP A 209 -58.74 15.00 -10.31
CA TRP A 209 -58.80 15.17 -11.78
C TRP A 209 -59.80 14.23 -12.46
N ASP A 210 -60.78 14.81 -13.14
CA ASP A 210 -61.92 14.14 -13.76
C ASP A 210 -61.75 13.95 -15.28
N ALA A 211 -60.64 13.39 -15.72
CA ALA A 211 -60.39 13.07 -17.12
C ALA A 211 -59.76 11.67 -17.26
N ARG A 212 -60.58 10.66 -17.62
CA ARG A 212 -60.22 9.23 -17.62
C ARG A 212 -58.96 8.86 -18.44
N SER A 213 -58.62 9.55 -19.51
CA SER A 213 -57.46 9.26 -20.33
C SER A 213 -56.16 9.92 -19.83
N LEU A 214 -56.24 11.13 -19.28
CA LEU A 214 -55.11 11.82 -18.65
C LEU A 214 -54.76 11.22 -17.29
N ALA A 215 -55.75 10.76 -16.55
CA ALA A 215 -55.59 10.11 -15.25
C ALA A 215 -54.84 8.78 -15.36
N SER A 216 -55.09 7.97 -16.40
CA SER A 216 -54.38 6.69 -16.58
C SER A 216 -52.90 6.88 -16.92
N ALA A 217 -52.54 7.85 -17.75
CA ALA A 217 -51.15 8.18 -18.07
C ALA A 217 -50.39 8.80 -16.88
N ALA A 218 -51.07 9.69 -16.14
CA ALA A 218 -50.48 10.32 -14.93
C ALA A 218 -50.30 9.30 -13.79
N THR A 219 -51.27 8.41 -13.56
CA THR A 219 -51.14 7.33 -12.57
C THR A 219 -50.05 6.31 -12.94
N ALA A 220 -49.91 5.96 -14.22
CA ALA A 220 -48.80 5.12 -14.69
C ALA A 220 -47.43 5.80 -14.43
N ALA A 221 -47.29 7.09 -14.75
CA ALA A 221 -46.05 7.84 -14.51
C ALA A 221 -45.71 7.92 -13.02
N VAL A 222 -46.68 8.18 -12.15
CA VAL A 222 -46.50 8.17 -10.69
C VAL A 222 -46.10 6.79 -10.19
N TRP A 223 -46.69 5.72 -10.70
CA TRP A 223 -46.30 4.35 -10.39
C TRP A 223 -44.84 4.08 -10.77
N TRP A 224 -44.39 4.49 -11.94
CA TRP A 224 -43.02 4.36 -12.38
C TRP A 224 -42.05 5.07 -11.45
N LEU A 225 -42.37 6.28 -11.01
CA LEU A 225 -41.55 7.06 -10.09
C LEU A 225 -41.49 6.43 -8.69
N VAL A 226 -42.66 6.02 -8.15
CA VAL A 226 -42.75 5.42 -6.81
C VAL A 226 -42.02 4.08 -6.74
N LEU A 227 -42.23 3.19 -7.70
CA LEU A 227 -41.55 1.89 -7.77
C LEU A 227 -40.04 2.07 -8.01
N GLY A 228 -39.66 3.02 -8.88
CA GLY A 228 -38.27 3.36 -9.11
C GLY A 228 -37.59 3.86 -7.85
N PHE A 229 -38.19 4.78 -7.12
CA PHE A 229 -37.67 5.30 -5.87
C PHE A 229 -37.62 4.23 -4.76
N ALA A 230 -38.65 3.41 -4.62
CA ALA A 230 -38.66 2.29 -3.68
C ALA A 230 -37.57 1.29 -4.00
N LEU A 231 -37.34 0.97 -5.27
CA LEU A 231 -36.30 0.10 -5.72
C LEU A 231 -34.91 0.66 -5.37
N VAL A 232 -34.64 1.93 -5.69
CA VAL A 232 -33.38 2.61 -5.37
C VAL A 232 -33.18 2.66 -3.85
N SER A 233 -34.20 2.94 -3.07
CA SER A 233 -34.15 3.00 -1.60
C SER A 233 -33.82 1.63 -0.99
N VAL A 234 -34.44 0.55 -1.48
CA VAL A 234 -34.12 -0.81 -1.03
C VAL A 234 -32.71 -1.22 -1.40
N VAL A 235 -32.28 -0.90 -2.62
CA VAL A 235 -30.90 -1.15 -3.06
C VAL A 235 -29.91 -0.39 -2.17
N ALA A 236 -30.14 0.90 -1.94
CA ALA A 236 -29.30 1.72 -1.08
C ALA A 236 -29.25 1.20 0.37
N LEU A 237 -30.40 0.77 0.92
CA LEU A 237 -30.48 0.20 2.26
C LEU A 237 -29.72 -1.13 2.37
N VAL A 238 -29.88 -2.04 1.40
CA VAL A 238 -29.18 -3.33 1.37
C VAL A 238 -27.66 -3.14 1.28
N TYR A 239 -27.21 -2.21 0.43
CA TYR A 239 -25.79 -1.89 0.33
C TYR A 239 -25.27 -1.16 1.57
N GLY A 240 -26.03 -0.23 2.14
CA GLY A 240 -25.65 0.49 3.36
C GLY A 240 -25.50 -0.44 4.57
N LEU A 241 -26.44 -1.37 4.76
CA LEU A 241 -26.35 -2.37 5.83
C LEU A 241 -25.22 -3.38 5.61
N GLY A 242 -25.00 -3.78 4.35
CA GLY A 242 -23.89 -4.63 3.98
C GLY A 242 -22.55 -3.94 4.25
N ALA A 243 -22.45 -2.67 3.89
CA ALA A 243 -21.26 -1.86 4.15
C ALA A 243 -20.99 -1.67 5.66
N LYS A 244 -22.04 -1.36 6.44
CA LYS A 244 -21.88 -1.24 7.90
C LYS A 244 -21.36 -2.53 8.52
N ARG A 245 -21.99 -3.67 8.23
CA ARG A 245 -21.53 -4.97 8.75
C ARG A 245 -20.11 -5.33 8.32
N PHE A 246 -19.73 -4.91 7.14
CA PHE A 246 -18.37 -5.07 6.64
C PHE A 246 -17.40 -4.20 7.43
N LEU A 247 -17.72 -2.91 7.64
CA LEU A 247 -16.91 -1.98 8.41
C LEU A 247 -16.73 -2.45 9.87
N ASP A 248 -17.81 -2.93 10.51
CA ASP A 248 -17.78 -3.43 11.89
C ASP A 248 -16.85 -4.66 12.06
N ARG A 249 -16.59 -5.41 10.97
CA ARG A 249 -15.72 -6.61 10.97
C ARG A 249 -14.33 -6.37 10.40
N MET A 250 -14.04 -5.14 9.94
CA MET A 250 -12.77 -4.87 9.26
C MET A 250 -11.55 -5.16 10.13
N ALA A 251 -11.59 -4.79 11.41
CA ALA A 251 -10.46 -5.00 12.30
C ALA A 251 -10.26 -6.48 12.67
N THR A 252 -11.32 -7.13 13.16
CA THR A 252 -11.23 -8.46 13.80
C THR A 252 -11.17 -9.62 12.83
N THR A 253 -11.82 -9.49 11.66
CA THR A 253 -12.00 -10.63 10.74
C THR A 253 -11.13 -10.53 9.49
N ILE A 254 -10.87 -9.31 9.00
CA ILE A 254 -10.19 -9.11 7.71
C ILE A 254 -8.97 -8.20 7.79
N HIS A 255 -8.62 -7.72 8.98
CA HIS A 255 -7.46 -6.85 9.21
C HIS A 255 -7.35 -5.72 8.17
N PHE A 256 -8.47 -5.02 7.92
CA PHE A 256 -8.61 -3.89 6.99
C PHE A 256 -8.22 -4.17 5.53
N GLY A 257 -8.19 -5.45 5.08
CA GLY A 257 -7.85 -5.81 3.72
C GLY A 257 -8.71 -6.92 3.13
N LEU A 258 -8.86 -6.93 1.80
CA LEU A 258 -9.65 -7.92 1.07
C LEU A 258 -8.90 -9.26 0.91
N VAL A 259 -7.56 -9.19 0.83
CA VAL A 259 -6.66 -10.31 0.59
C VAL A 259 -5.84 -10.55 1.85
N PRO A 260 -6.10 -11.62 2.60
CA PRO A 260 -5.31 -11.95 3.79
C PRO A 260 -3.90 -12.42 3.44
N GLY A 261 -3.73 -13.06 2.30
CA GLY A 261 -2.46 -13.64 1.85
C GLY A 261 -2.30 -15.12 2.19
N THR A 262 -3.19 -15.67 3.01
CA THR A 262 -3.25 -17.10 3.39
C THR A 262 -4.62 -17.69 3.08
N GLY A 263 -4.71 -19.02 3.08
CA GLY A 263 -5.96 -19.73 2.80
C GLY A 263 -6.20 -19.91 1.30
N ARG A 264 -6.62 -21.13 0.92
CA ARG A 264 -6.91 -21.47 -0.49
C ARG A 264 -8.28 -20.94 -0.89
N PHE A 265 -8.32 -20.30 -2.04
CA PHE A 265 -9.54 -19.76 -2.63
C PHE A 265 -9.95 -20.60 -3.85
N GLU A 266 -11.15 -21.16 -3.83
CA GLU A 266 -11.75 -21.81 -5.00
C GLU A 266 -12.77 -20.88 -5.66
N ALA A 267 -12.49 -20.51 -6.92
CA ALA A 267 -13.36 -19.62 -7.69
C ALA A 267 -14.66 -20.34 -8.07
N ASN A 268 -15.79 -19.85 -7.59
CA ASN A 268 -17.12 -20.35 -7.93
C ASN A 268 -17.63 -19.78 -9.29
N PHE A 269 -18.85 -20.16 -9.67
CA PHE A 269 -19.47 -19.69 -10.93
C PHE A 269 -19.48 -18.16 -11.07
N TRP A 270 -19.81 -17.42 -9.99
CA TRP A 270 -19.88 -15.96 -10.01
C TRP A 270 -18.50 -15.32 -10.08
N ASP A 271 -17.50 -15.89 -9.37
CA ASP A 271 -16.12 -15.41 -9.43
C ASP A 271 -15.60 -15.44 -10.86
N ARG A 272 -15.83 -16.56 -11.54
CA ARG A 272 -15.44 -16.75 -12.96
C ARG A 272 -16.16 -15.78 -13.89
N ARG A 273 -17.44 -15.51 -13.65
CA ARG A 273 -18.20 -14.55 -14.45
C ARG A 273 -17.78 -13.10 -14.24
N CYS A 274 -17.27 -12.77 -13.07
CA CYS A 274 -16.71 -11.47 -12.74
C CYS A 274 -15.22 -11.38 -13.04
N GLY A 275 -14.61 -12.39 -13.66
CA GLY A 275 -13.22 -12.40 -14.11
C GLY A 275 -12.19 -12.61 -13.00
N VAL A 276 -12.58 -13.10 -11.83
CA VAL A 276 -11.63 -13.55 -10.82
C VAL A 276 -10.95 -14.82 -11.34
N PRO A 277 -9.60 -14.86 -11.41
CA PRO A 277 -8.87 -16.01 -11.95
C PRO A 277 -9.15 -17.29 -11.16
N ARG A 278 -9.06 -18.44 -11.84
CA ARG A 278 -9.03 -19.73 -11.13
C ARG A 278 -7.70 -19.85 -10.43
N SER A 279 -7.70 -20.12 -9.14
CA SER A 279 -6.48 -20.49 -8.43
C SER A 279 -6.14 -21.98 -8.70
N THR A 280 -5.72 -22.27 -9.92
CA THR A 280 -5.31 -23.63 -10.29
C THR A 280 -3.83 -23.82 -9.93
N GLY A 281 -3.56 -24.20 -8.68
CA GLY A 281 -2.22 -24.56 -8.25
C GLY A 281 -1.31 -23.40 -7.80
N VAL A 282 -1.73 -22.13 -7.96
CA VAL A 282 -0.97 -20.97 -7.45
C VAL A 282 -1.28 -20.78 -5.96
N PRO A 283 -0.28 -20.78 -5.08
CA PRO A 283 -0.49 -20.56 -3.64
C PRO A 283 -0.93 -19.10 -3.36
N PRO A 284 -1.55 -18.85 -2.21
CA PRO A 284 -1.86 -17.48 -1.76
C PRO A 284 -0.60 -16.65 -1.59
N LEU A 285 -0.76 -15.32 -1.62
CA LEU A 285 0.33 -14.34 -1.68
C LEU A 285 1.42 -14.55 -0.62
N SER A 286 1.05 -14.74 0.66
CA SER A 286 2.02 -14.89 1.74
C SER A 286 2.70 -16.26 1.72
N ASP A 287 1.98 -17.32 1.32
CA ASP A 287 2.56 -18.65 1.13
C ASP A 287 3.56 -18.64 -0.04
N TRP A 288 3.16 -18.06 -1.17
CA TRP A 288 4.02 -17.88 -2.33
C TRP A 288 5.29 -17.10 -2.00
N LEU A 289 5.15 -15.99 -1.25
CA LEU A 289 6.27 -15.15 -0.83
C LEU A 289 7.29 -15.95 0.00
N ALA A 290 6.81 -16.66 1.02
CA ALA A 290 7.67 -17.47 1.86
C ALA A 290 8.35 -18.61 1.07
N ASP A 291 7.59 -19.30 0.19
CA ASP A 291 8.13 -20.33 -0.69
C ASP A 291 9.22 -19.81 -1.63
N ARG A 292 9.03 -18.61 -2.19
CA ARG A 292 10.04 -18.00 -3.09
C ARG A 292 11.29 -17.56 -2.34
N LEU A 293 11.18 -17.00 -1.14
CA LEU A 293 12.32 -16.66 -0.31
C LEU A 293 13.17 -17.87 0.04
N ASP A 294 12.51 -18.97 0.45
CA ASP A 294 13.17 -20.23 0.76
C ASP A 294 13.84 -20.84 -0.48
N ASP A 295 13.15 -20.84 -1.63
CA ASP A 295 13.69 -21.36 -2.89
C ASP A 295 14.90 -20.57 -3.40
N LEU A 296 14.83 -19.21 -3.35
CA LEU A 296 15.92 -18.33 -3.78
C LEU A 296 17.17 -18.48 -2.91
N SER A 297 17.00 -18.60 -1.60
CA SER A 297 18.08 -18.68 -0.62
C SER A 297 18.63 -20.09 -0.43
N GLY A 298 17.79 -21.10 -0.65
CA GLY A 298 18.08 -22.49 -0.23
C GLY A 298 17.95 -22.72 1.27
N VAL A 299 17.40 -21.74 2.03
CA VAL A 299 17.26 -21.79 3.50
C VAL A 299 15.76 -21.78 3.84
N PRO A 300 15.23 -22.80 4.52
CA PRO A 300 13.83 -22.84 4.92
C PRO A 300 13.54 -21.83 6.05
N ASN A 301 12.41 -21.12 5.96
CA ASN A 301 12.03 -20.04 6.86
C ASN A 301 13.11 -18.96 7.05
N LEU A 302 13.72 -18.53 5.96
CA LEU A 302 14.80 -17.57 5.89
C LEU A 302 14.60 -16.40 6.89
N SER A 303 15.58 -16.20 7.78
CA SER A 303 15.62 -15.10 8.76
C SER A 303 16.62 -14.01 8.37
N PHE A 304 16.61 -12.88 9.08
CA PHE A 304 17.58 -11.81 8.84
C PHE A 304 19.01 -12.22 9.18
N SER A 305 19.21 -13.05 10.20
CA SER A 305 20.53 -13.55 10.58
C SER A 305 21.16 -14.51 9.58
N ASP A 306 20.36 -15.13 8.71
CA ASP A 306 20.85 -16.01 7.66
C ASP A 306 21.44 -15.25 6.46
N LEU A 307 21.14 -13.95 6.33
CA LEU A 307 21.49 -13.16 5.15
C LEU A 307 22.95 -12.71 5.16
N ASP A 308 23.56 -12.70 3.98
CA ASP A 308 24.93 -12.19 3.76
C ASP A 308 24.94 -10.66 3.53
N ALA A 309 23.78 -10.06 3.27
CA ALA A 309 23.60 -8.64 3.03
C ALA A 309 22.74 -8.01 4.14
N ASN A 310 23.03 -6.74 4.47
CA ASN A 310 22.18 -5.96 5.38
C ASN A 310 20.87 -5.62 4.68
N LEU A 311 19.78 -6.29 5.05
CA LEU A 311 18.43 -6.04 4.53
C LEU A 311 17.67 -5.11 5.46
N VAL A 312 17.19 -3.97 4.95
CA VAL A 312 16.37 -3.00 5.70
C VAL A 312 15.09 -2.71 4.93
N LEU A 313 13.96 -3.03 5.53
CA LEU A 313 12.65 -2.81 4.92
C LEU A 313 11.88 -1.73 5.67
N MET A 314 11.09 -0.93 4.93
CA MET A 314 10.24 0.10 5.51
C MET A 314 8.82 -0.44 5.72
N THR A 315 8.23 -0.18 6.87
CA THR A 315 6.80 -0.37 7.15
C THR A 315 6.22 0.86 7.83
N THR A 316 4.91 1.02 7.80
CA THR A 316 4.21 2.13 8.45
C THR A 316 3.31 1.60 9.56
N ASP A 317 3.51 2.05 10.80
CA ASP A 317 2.54 1.87 11.88
C ASP A 317 1.46 2.95 11.78
N LEU A 318 0.25 2.54 11.43
CA LEU A 318 -0.90 3.45 11.32
C LEU A 318 -1.46 3.86 12.70
N SER A 319 -1.15 3.10 13.75
CA SER A 319 -1.62 3.38 15.12
C SER A 319 -0.84 4.52 15.76
N GLU A 320 0.47 4.61 15.48
CA GLU A 320 1.34 5.71 15.91
C GLU A 320 1.56 6.77 14.83
N GLY A 321 1.20 6.47 13.58
CA GLY A 321 1.38 7.40 12.45
C GLY A 321 2.84 7.61 12.06
N ARG A 322 3.72 6.63 12.28
CA ARG A 322 5.17 6.73 12.03
C ARG A 322 5.73 5.56 11.22
N PRO A 323 6.87 5.78 10.51
CA PRO A 323 7.62 4.70 9.88
C PRO A 323 8.37 3.84 10.90
N TYR A 324 8.61 2.58 10.52
CA TYR A 324 9.52 1.67 11.20
C TYR A 324 10.43 0.98 10.21
N ARG A 325 11.69 0.77 10.62
CA ARG A 325 12.65 -0.08 9.91
C ARG A 325 12.51 -1.53 10.40
N LEU A 326 12.61 -2.46 9.48
CA LEU A 326 12.65 -3.88 9.78
C LEU A 326 14.00 -4.48 9.35
N PRO A 327 14.65 -5.29 10.20
CA PRO A 327 14.22 -5.66 11.56
C PRO A 327 14.19 -4.47 12.50
N PHE A 328 13.38 -4.56 13.57
CA PHE A 328 13.30 -3.50 14.57
C PHE A 328 14.66 -3.28 15.25
N THR A 329 15.12 -2.04 15.29
CA THR A 329 16.43 -1.66 15.86
C THR A 329 16.32 -0.97 17.21
N GLU A 330 15.12 -0.50 17.56
CA GLU A 330 14.89 0.22 18.82
C GLU A 330 14.97 -0.72 20.03
N PRO A 331 15.65 -0.34 21.11
CA PRO A 331 15.76 -1.13 22.34
C PRO A 331 14.48 -1.11 23.21
N VAL A 332 13.44 -0.41 22.77
CA VAL A 332 12.18 -0.20 23.49
C VAL A 332 11.39 -1.51 23.50
N ASP A 333 10.58 -1.69 24.54
CA ASP A 333 9.72 -2.82 24.87
C ASP A 333 9.41 -3.82 23.78
N PRO A 334 9.54 -5.12 24.04
CA PRO A 334 9.43 -6.14 23.04
C PRO A 334 8.06 -6.08 22.36
N TRP A 335 8.05 -6.07 21.04
CA TRP A 335 6.85 -6.31 20.27
C TRP A 335 6.28 -7.69 20.61
N LEU A 336 4.98 -7.76 20.75
CA LEU A 336 4.25 -8.99 21.02
C LEU A 336 3.40 -9.36 19.80
N PHE A 337 3.12 -10.66 19.64
CA PHE A 337 2.25 -11.15 18.57
C PHE A 337 1.23 -12.16 19.08
N CYS A 338 0.07 -12.18 18.45
CA CYS A 338 -0.96 -13.21 18.62
C CYS A 338 -0.85 -14.21 17.46
N ARG A 339 -0.77 -15.51 17.76
CA ARG A 339 -0.65 -16.56 16.74
C ARG A 339 -1.85 -16.62 15.81
N THR A 340 -3.06 -16.40 16.34
CA THR A 340 -4.30 -16.35 15.54
C THR A 340 -4.31 -15.15 14.60
N CYS A 341 -3.92 -13.96 15.09
CA CYS A 341 -3.83 -12.76 14.26
C CYS A 341 -2.82 -12.91 13.13
N LEU A 342 -1.58 -13.34 13.44
CA LEU A 342 -0.55 -13.53 12.42
C LEU A 342 -0.87 -14.70 11.49
N GLY A 343 -1.48 -15.79 11.99
CA GLY A 343 -1.92 -16.92 11.18
C GLY A 343 -3.00 -16.57 10.14
N ALA A 344 -3.72 -15.45 10.33
CA ALA A 344 -4.63 -14.94 9.33
C ALA A 344 -3.92 -14.32 8.11
N VAL A 345 -2.66 -13.88 8.25
CA VAL A 345 -1.91 -13.13 7.22
C VAL A 345 -0.59 -13.77 6.81
N LEU A 346 -0.10 -14.76 7.54
CA LEU A 346 1.16 -15.45 7.29
C LEU A 346 0.97 -16.98 7.25
N PRO A 347 1.81 -17.72 6.51
CA PRO A 347 1.83 -19.17 6.54
C PRO A 347 2.08 -19.69 7.96
N ARG A 348 1.44 -20.81 8.29
CA ARG A 348 1.58 -21.42 9.61
C ARG A 348 3.04 -21.69 9.98
N ARG A 349 3.85 -22.20 9.04
CA ARG A 349 5.27 -22.47 9.26
C ARG A 349 6.06 -21.20 9.67
N THR A 350 5.75 -20.04 9.08
CA THR A 350 6.38 -18.77 9.42
C THR A 350 5.96 -18.30 10.81
N VAL A 351 4.69 -18.48 11.19
CA VAL A 351 4.21 -18.17 12.55
C VAL A 351 4.81 -19.11 13.59
N ASP A 352 4.94 -20.40 13.25
CA ASP A 352 5.56 -21.40 14.15
C ASP A 352 7.05 -21.11 14.38
N ALA A 353 7.76 -20.58 13.37
CA ALA A 353 9.17 -20.17 13.47
C ALA A 353 9.40 -19.00 14.44
N LEU A 354 8.38 -18.19 14.75
CA LEU A 354 8.48 -17.11 15.75
C LEU A 354 8.57 -17.62 17.20
N GLY A 355 8.36 -18.91 17.43
CA GLY A 355 8.35 -19.49 18.78
C GLY A 355 7.02 -19.29 19.50
N ALA A 356 7.03 -19.50 20.81
CA ALA A 356 5.85 -19.47 21.66
C ALA A 356 6.20 -19.01 23.10
N ASP A 357 6.99 -17.94 23.22
CA ASP A 357 7.36 -17.38 24.52
C ASP A 357 6.21 -16.47 25.04
N PRO A 358 5.40 -16.93 26.01
CA PRO A 358 4.22 -16.19 26.46
C PRO A 358 4.62 -14.97 27.31
N SER A 359 4.06 -13.82 26.96
CA SER A 359 4.32 -12.55 27.66
C SER A 359 3.47 -12.33 28.91
N GLY A 360 2.52 -13.23 29.23
CA GLY A 360 1.54 -13.05 30.31
C GLY A 360 0.33 -12.18 29.94
N HIS A 361 0.32 -11.53 28.78
CA HIS A 361 -0.79 -10.70 28.31
C HIS A 361 -1.72 -11.45 27.36
N ARG A 362 -2.93 -10.90 27.16
CA ARG A 362 -3.95 -11.41 26.25
C ARG A 362 -4.07 -10.51 25.00
N CYS A 363 -4.45 -11.11 23.89
CA CYS A 363 -4.65 -10.38 22.65
C CYS A 363 -5.91 -9.51 22.70
N PRO A 364 -5.84 -8.19 22.43
CA PRO A 364 -7.04 -7.34 22.43
C PRO A 364 -8.07 -7.71 21.35
N LEU A 365 -7.65 -8.34 20.24
CA LEU A 365 -8.55 -8.80 19.17
C LEU A 365 -9.13 -10.20 19.45
N HIS A 366 -8.42 -11.04 20.20
CA HIS A 366 -8.79 -12.40 20.58
C HIS A 366 -8.55 -12.59 22.08
N PRO A 367 -9.47 -12.15 22.96
CA PRO A 367 -9.23 -12.11 24.40
C PRO A 367 -8.93 -13.47 25.05
N ASP A 368 -9.29 -14.57 24.40
CA ASP A 368 -9.01 -15.93 24.86
C ASP A 368 -7.59 -16.39 24.52
N GLU A 369 -6.88 -15.68 23.62
CA GLU A 369 -5.57 -16.06 23.11
C GLU A 369 -4.44 -15.31 23.85
N PRO A 370 -3.34 -15.99 24.22
CA PRO A 370 -2.15 -15.34 24.73
C PRO A 370 -1.42 -14.59 23.62
N VAL A 371 -0.67 -13.55 23.99
CA VAL A 371 0.33 -12.96 23.12
C VAL A 371 1.73 -13.39 23.53
N HIS A 372 2.62 -13.49 22.55
CA HIS A 372 3.99 -14.00 22.68
C HIS A 372 4.99 -12.93 22.32
N ALA A 373 6.18 -12.97 22.92
CA ALA A 373 7.27 -12.06 22.56
C ALA A 373 7.73 -12.29 21.11
N LEU A 374 7.85 -11.21 20.37
CA LEU A 374 8.38 -11.26 19.02
C LEU A 374 9.91 -11.45 19.09
N PRO A 375 10.50 -12.45 18.41
CA PRO A 375 11.94 -12.65 18.43
C PRO A 375 12.66 -11.49 17.75
N ARG A 376 13.92 -11.21 18.16
CA ARG A 376 14.74 -10.17 17.52
C ARG A 376 15.13 -10.55 16.09
N ASP A 377 15.43 -11.82 15.87
CA ASP A 377 15.68 -12.36 14.53
C ASP A 377 14.36 -12.74 13.87
N LEU A 378 13.91 -11.90 12.97
CA LEU A 378 12.62 -12.05 12.30
C LEU A 378 12.74 -12.92 11.05
N PRO A 379 11.73 -13.74 10.72
CA PRO A 379 11.59 -14.28 9.38
C PRO A 379 11.44 -13.15 8.35
N VAL A 380 12.24 -13.22 7.28
CA VAL A 380 12.19 -12.22 6.19
C VAL A 380 10.78 -12.12 5.59
N ALA A 381 10.06 -13.24 5.50
CA ALA A 381 8.67 -13.29 5.02
C ALA A 381 7.72 -12.42 5.86
N LEU A 382 7.87 -12.38 7.19
CA LEU A 382 7.08 -11.49 8.06
C LEU A 382 7.39 -10.02 7.75
N ALA A 383 8.67 -9.66 7.67
CA ALA A 383 9.06 -8.26 7.42
C ALA A 383 8.58 -7.76 6.05
N VAL A 384 8.70 -8.57 5.00
CA VAL A 384 8.15 -8.23 3.68
C VAL A 384 6.64 -8.09 3.76
N ARG A 385 5.96 -9.01 4.47
CA ARG A 385 4.50 -8.97 4.64
C ARG A 385 4.04 -7.72 5.41
N MET A 386 4.84 -7.22 6.36
CA MET A 386 4.59 -5.96 7.07
C MET A 386 4.82 -4.71 6.21
N SER A 387 5.67 -4.81 5.19
CA SER A 387 6.01 -3.70 4.29
C SER A 387 5.05 -3.53 3.11
N MET A 388 4.25 -4.55 2.77
CA MET A 388 3.46 -4.59 1.54
C MET A 388 1.93 -4.46 1.67
N PRO A 389 1.29 -4.25 2.83
CA PRO A 389 -0.16 -4.18 2.94
C PRO A 389 -0.74 -2.92 2.29
N LEU A 390 -0.99 -2.96 0.99
CA LEU A 390 -1.68 -1.88 0.28
C LEU A 390 -3.06 -1.65 0.90
N PRO A 391 -3.36 -0.44 1.41
CA PRO A 391 -4.58 -0.16 2.16
C PRO A 391 -5.86 -0.60 1.44
N GLY A 392 -6.70 -1.33 2.15
CA GLY A 392 -7.97 -1.85 1.64
C GLY A 392 -7.86 -3.08 0.74
N LEU A 393 -6.74 -3.32 0.05
CA LEU A 393 -6.54 -4.49 -0.80
C LEU A 393 -5.88 -5.65 -0.05
N ILE A 394 -4.72 -5.41 0.57
CA ILE A 394 -3.97 -6.43 1.30
C ILE A 394 -4.16 -6.17 2.80
N ALA A 395 -4.46 -7.20 3.56
CA ALA A 395 -4.70 -7.11 4.99
C ALA A 395 -3.48 -6.56 5.74
N ALA A 396 -3.69 -5.62 6.67
CA ALA A 396 -2.67 -5.10 7.56
C ALA A 396 -2.15 -6.19 8.51
N VAL A 397 -0.95 -6.02 9.04
CA VAL A 397 -0.34 -6.96 9.98
C VAL A 397 -0.45 -6.39 11.40
N PRO A 398 -1.18 -7.04 12.32
CA PRO A 398 -1.29 -6.59 13.70
C PRO A 398 -0.16 -7.13 14.57
N LEU A 399 0.49 -6.24 15.32
CA LEU A 399 1.34 -6.57 16.46
C LEU A 399 0.76 -5.93 17.71
N VAL A 400 1.28 -6.29 18.87
CA VAL A 400 0.80 -5.77 20.16
C VAL A 400 1.97 -5.16 20.94
N ARG A 401 1.74 -4.02 21.60
CA ARG A 401 2.59 -3.49 22.67
C ARG A 401 1.86 -3.61 24.01
N ALA A 402 2.60 -3.94 25.08
CA ALA A 402 2.04 -4.19 26.40
C ALA A 402 1.79 -2.93 27.23
N GLU A 403 2.47 -1.83 26.97
CA GLU A 403 2.48 -0.64 27.81
C GLU A 403 1.54 0.48 27.37
N PRO A 404 0.88 1.15 28.30
CA PRO A 404 0.60 0.77 29.68
C PRO A 404 -0.43 -0.37 29.79
N GLU A 405 -1.18 -0.63 28.69
CA GLU A 405 -2.12 -1.73 28.49
C GLU A 405 -1.91 -2.32 27.10
N PRO A 406 -2.18 -3.61 26.88
CA PRO A 406 -2.02 -4.24 25.58
C PRO A 406 -2.82 -3.51 24.49
N ARG A 407 -2.12 -2.97 23.50
CA ARG A 407 -2.70 -2.24 22.36
C ARG A 407 -2.28 -2.86 21.06
N VAL A 408 -3.20 -2.88 20.10
CA VAL A 408 -2.93 -3.37 18.75
C VAL A 408 -2.36 -2.24 17.90
N HIS A 409 -1.22 -2.51 17.28
CA HIS A 409 -0.57 -1.66 16.29
C HIS A 409 -0.78 -2.26 14.91
N TRP A 410 -1.22 -1.44 13.97
CA TRP A 410 -1.56 -1.87 12.62
C TRP A 410 -0.46 -1.47 11.64
N PHE A 411 0.32 -2.47 11.19
CA PHE A 411 1.36 -2.26 10.20
C PHE A 411 0.81 -2.36 8.78
N SER A 412 1.11 -1.35 7.98
CA SER A 412 0.66 -1.17 6.61
C SER A 412 1.84 -0.90 5.67
N ASP A 413 1.53 -0.60 4.41
CA ASP A 413 2.52 -0.39 3.35
C ASP A 413 3.55 0.68 3.74
N GLY A 414 4.84 0.33 3.62
CA GLY A 414 5.93 1.25 3.90
C GLY A 414 5.94 2.48 2.99
N GLY A 415 5.36 2.36 1.80
CA GLY A 415 5.22 3.46 0.86
C GLY A 415 4.30 4.59 1.32
N ILE A 416 3.54 4.41 2.41
CA ILE A 416 2.72 5.47 3.01
C ILE A 416 3.61 6.56 3.61
N THR A 417 4.72 6.19 4.26
CA THR A 417 5.65 7.14 4.92
C THR A 417 6.89 7.41 4.08
N SER A 418 7.48 6.41 3.45
CA SER A 418 8.59 6.56 2.50
C SER A 418 8.56 5.42 1.48
N ASN A 419 8.27 5.79 0.24
CA ASN A 419 8.16 4.83 -0.86
C ASN A 419 9.51 4.50 -1.52
N PHE A 420 10.54 5.29 -1.21
CA PHE A 420 11.89 5.13 -1.77
C PHE A 420 12.96 5.47 -0.72
N PRO A 421 13.25 4.57 0.23
CA PRO A 421 14.12 4.85 1.37
C PRO A 421 15.61 4.80 0.99
N ILE A 422 16.05 5.58 0.01
CA ILE A 422 17.43 5.63 -0.46
C ILE A 422 18.41 6.15 0.60
N HIS A 423 17.88 6.90 1.57
CA HIS A 423 18.66 7.47 2.67
C HIS A 423 19.15 6.43 3.69
N PHE A 424 18.60 5.21 3.71
CA PHE A 424 19.02 4.17 4.66
C PHE A 424 20.50 3.85 4.59
N PHE A 425 21.09 3.92 3.40
CA PHE A 425 22.47 3.52 3.16
C PHE A 425 23.32 4.70 2.67
N ASP A 426 22.78 5.92 2.72
CA ASP A 426 23.51 7.08 2.26
C ASP A 426 24.57 7.50 3.30
N GLN A 427 25.78 7.69 2.83
CA GLN A 427 26.91 8.16 3.61
C GLN A 427 27.52 9.38 2.91
N LEU A 428 28.05 10.34 3.68
CA LEU A 428 28.72 11.51 3.11
C LEU A 428 29.87 11.12 2.19
N LEU A 429 30.69 10.19 2.63
CA LEU A 429 31.82 9.63 1.88
C LEU A 429 31.65 8.10 1.75
N PRO A 430 30.87 7.63 0.77
CA PRO A 430 30.53 6.21 0.66
C PRO A 430 31.72 5.35 0.26
N ARG A 431 31.83 4.17 0.88
CA ARG A 431 32.85 3.17 0.55
C ARG A 431 32.61 2.48 -0.79
N TRP A 432 31.34 2.36 -1.18
CA TRP A 432 30.84 1.80 -2.44
C TRP A 432 29.60 2.56 -2.88
N PRO A 433 29.18 2.45 -4.16
CA PRO A 433 28.02 3.17 -4.64
C PRO A 433 26.72 2.61 -4.03
N THR A 434 25.78 3.52 -3.71
CA THR A 434 24.40 3.18 -3.38
C THR A 434 23.54 3.46 -4.58
N PHE A 435 22.95 2.46 -5.18
CA PHE A 435 22.07 2.57 -6.35
C PHE A 435 20.61 2.67 -5.95
N GLY A 436 19.84 3.35 -6.79
CA GLY A 436 18.39 3.41 -6.68
C GLY A 436 17.71 2.96 -7.96
N LEU A 437 16.67 2.13 -7.82
CA LEU A 437 15.74 1.80 -8.90
C LEU A 437 14.39 2.47 -8.60
N SER A 438 14.05 3.49 -9.36
CA SER A 438 12.83 4.29 -9.17
C SER A 438 11.84 4.06 -10.30
N LEU A 439 10.56 3.98 -9.97
CA LEU A 439 9.46 3.86 -10.92
C LEU A 439 8.78 5.23 -11.08
N GLN A 440 8.61 5.70 -12.31
CA GLN A 440 8.03 7.01 -12.60
C GLN A 440 7.12 6.95 -13.82
N SER A 441 6.13 7.85 -13.89
CA SER A 441 5.35 8.06 -15.10
C SER A 441 6.19 8.78 -16.17
N TYR A 442 5.82 8.65 -17.43
CA TYR A 442 6.42 9.42 -18.52
C TYR A 442 6.13 10.90 -18.35
N PRO A 443 7.16 11.77 -18.35
CA PRO A 443 6.93 13.21 -18.40
C PRO A 443 6.48 13.62 -19.82
N PRO A 444 5.76 14.73 -19.96
CA PRO A 444 5.39 15.25 -21.28
C PRO A 444 6.63 15.52 -22.16
N GLY A 445 6.63 14.94 -23.37
CA GLY A 445 7.69 15.15 -24.35
C GLY A 445 8.96 14.31 -24.14
N ASP A 446 8.96 13.36 -23.20
CA ASP A 446 10.08 12.43 -23.00
C ASP A 446 9.60 10.99 -23.15
N ASP A 447 10.01 10.32 -24.23
CA ASP A 447 9.62 8.96 -24.60
C ASP A 447 10.65 7.90 -24.18
N ARG A 448 11.68 8.29 -23.42
CA ARG A 448 12.70 7.33 -22.94
C ARG A 448 12.08 6.36 -21.95
N ASP A 449 12.20 5.07 -22.20
CA ASP A 449 11.73 4.00 -21.33
C ASP A 449 12.52 3.93 -20.01
N VAL A 450 13.82 4.24 -20.06
CA VAL A 450 14.71 4.29 -18.91
C VAL A 450 15.54 5.57 -18.96
N TRP A 451 15.67 6.22 -17.83
CA TRP A 451 16.44 7.44 -17.70
C TRP A 451 17.38 7.37 -16.49
N LEU A 452 18.66 7.59 -16.72
CA LEU A 452 19.66 7.77 -15.67
C LEU A 452 20.19 9.20 -15.79
N PRO A 453 19.82 10.12 -14.88
CA PRO A 453 20.22 11.52 -14.93
C PRO A 453 21.74 11.68 -14.91
N GLU A 454 22.26 12.74 -15.53
CA GLU A 454 23.64 13.14 -15.31
C GLU A 454 23.77 13.72 -13.88
N GLN A 455 24.96 13.57 -13.30
CA GLN A 455 25.20 13.91 -11.90
C GLN A 455 25.10 15.41 -11.61
N ASP A 456 25.40 16.23 -12.61
CA ASP A 456 25.45 17.68 -12.59
C ASP A 456 24.25 18.37 -13.27
N ALA A 457 23.28 17.61 -13.79
CA ALA A 457 22.13 18.20 -14.45
C ALA A 457 21.28 19.02 -13.47
N SER A 458 20.92 20.25 -13.83
CA SER A 458 20.08 21.14 -13.03
C SER A 458 18.59 20.76 -12.97
N THR A 459 18.17 19.76 -13.75
CA THR A 459 16.78 19.37 -13.93
C THR A 459 16.48 18.04 -13.25
N GLY A 460 15.84 18.06 -12.10
CA GLY A 460 15.51 16.87 -11.33
C GLY A 460 14.20 16.93 -10.55
N GLY A 461 13.32 17.91 -10.85
CA GLY A 461 12.00 17.99 -10.22
C GLY A 461 11.05 16.87 -10.67
N ALA A 462 9.99 16.64 -9.90
CA ALA A 462 8.90 15.76 -10.31
C ALA A 462 8.33 16.24 -11.67
N PRO A 463 7.96 15.32 -12.57
CA PRO A 463 7.36 15.71 -13.85
C PRO A 463 6.06 16.47 -13.61
N TRP A 464 5.88 17.57 -14.37
CA TRP A 464 4.66 18.37 -14.33
C TRP A 464 3.43 17.54 -14.67
N ARG A 465 2.34 17.72 -13.94
CA ARG A 465 1.07 17.01 -14.14
C ARG A 465 -0.05 18.00 -14.43
N GLY A 466 -0.82 17.77 -15.48
CA GLY A 466 -2.05 18.52 -15.77
C GLY A 466 -3.18 18.11 -14.82
N ILE A 467 -3.74 19.06 -14.07
CA ILE A 467 -4.88 18.84 -13.18
C ILE A 467 -6.10 19.51 -13.81
N GLY A 468 -6.91 18.71 -14.55
CA GLY A 468 -8.10 19.22 -15.25
C GLY A 468 -9.43 18.68 -14.71
N LEU A 469 -9.42 17.66 -13.83
CA LEU A 469 -10.60 17.03 -13.26
C LEU A 469 -10.48 16.91 -11.73
N ALA A 470 -11.61 16.90 -11.02
CA ALA A 470 -11.64 16.76 -9.57
C ALA A 470 -10.94 15.47 -9.08
N GLN A 471 -11.07 14.37 -9.81
CA GLN A 471 -10.36 13.12 -9.51
C GLN A 471 -8.83 13.25 -9.66
N HIS A 472 -8.34 14.02 -10.65
CA HIS A 472 -6.91 14.30 -10.83
C HIS A 472 -6.38 15.16 -9.68
N PHE A 473 -7.19 16.12 -9.20
CA PHE A 473 -6.85 16.96 -8.05
C PHE A 473 -6.73 16.13 -6.76
N ALA A 474 -7.71 15.27 -6.48
CA ALA A 474 -7.69 14.38 -5.32
C ALA A 474 -6.49 13.41 -5.35
N SER A 475 -6.21 12.78 -6.50
CA SER A 475 -5.04 11.90 -6.63
C SER A 475 -3.73 12.67 -6.49
N ALA A 476 -3.65 13.90 -7.01
CA ALA A 476 -2.45 14.74 -6.88
C ALA A 476 -2.16 15.12 -5.42
N ILE A 477 -3.20 15.38 -4.62
CA ILE A 477 -3.05 15.63 -3.17
C ILE A 477 -2.44 14.40 -2.49
N LEU A 478 -3.01 13.21 -2.73
CA LEU A 478 -2.51 11.97 -2.14
C LEU A 478 -1.08 11.66 -2.59
N ASP A 479 -0.80 11.73 -3.89
CA ASP A 479 0.53 11.48 -4.44
C ASP A 479 1.57 12.46 -3.89
N THR A 480 1.18 13.73 -3.67
CA THR A 480 2.06 14.73 -3.07
C THR A 480 2.32 14.43 -1.61
N ALA A 481 1.26 14.15 -0.83
CA ALA A 481 1.39 13.84 0.59
C ALA A 481 2.26 12.60 0.85
N LEU A 482 2.12 11.56 0.01
CA LEU A 482 2.85 10.30 0.16
C LEU A 482 4.25 10.31 -0.48
N GLY A 483 4.52 11.18 -1.44
CA GLY A 483 5.72 11.10 -2.28
C GLY A 483 6.63 12.32 -2.28
N TRP A 484 6.27 13.44 -1.61
CA TRP A 484 7.05 14.68 -1.69
C TRP A 484 8.47 14.53 -1.16
N ARG A 485 8.66 13.84 -0.02
CA ARG A 485 9.96 13.60 0.62
C ARG A 485 10.91 12.85 -0.33
N ASP A 486 10.45 11.71 -0.84
CA ASP A 486 11.25 10.87 -1.76
C ASP A 486 11.59 11.60 -3.06
N THR A 487 10.65 12.41 -3.55
CA THR A 487 10.84 13.19 -4.78
C THR A 487 11.89 14.27 -4.58
N MET A 488 11.83 15.02 -3.48
CA MET A 488 12.82 16.05 -3.15
C MET A 488 14.21 15.42 -2.96
N GLN A 489 14.30 14.33 -2.20
CA GLN A 489 15.57 13.64 -1.96
C GLN A 489 16.19 13.09 -3.25
N SER A 490 15.38 12.50 -4.13
CA SER A 490 15.85 11.96 -5.41
C SER A 490 16.40 13.03 -6.35
N ALA A 491 15.98 14.28 -6.19
CA ALA A 491 16.42 15.41 -6.99
C ALA A 491 17.74 16.02 -6.51
N LEU A 492 18.19 15.71 -5.28
CA LEU A 492 19.39 16.31 -4.70
C LEU A 492 20.66 15.89 -5.45
N PRO A 493 21.66 16.79 -5.55
CA PRO A 493 23.00 16.44 -6.02
C PRO A 493 23.59 15.27 -5.21
N GLY A 494 24.31 14.38 -5.88
CA GLY A 494 24.86 13.19 -5.24
C GLY A 494 23.87 12.02 -5.08
N TYR A 495 22.53 12.26 -5.19
CA TYR A 495 21.52 11.20 -5.28
C TYR A 495 21.13 10.89 -6.71
N ARG A 496 20.73 11.92 -7.49
CA ARG A 496 20.11 11.76 -8.81
C ARG A 496 20.94 10.95 -9.81
N GLY A 497 22.25 11.11 -9.84
CA GLY A 497 23.13 10.43 -10.79
C GLY A 497 23.32 8.93 -10.57
N ARG A 498 22.77 8.39 -9.46
CA ARG A 498 22.83 6.98 -9.08
C ARG A 498 21.44 6.32 -9.01
N ILE A 499 20.40 7.06 -9.43
CA ILE A 499 19.02 6.58 -9.45
C ILE A 499 18.60 6.38 -10.90
N ALA A 500 18.39 5.12 -11.30
CA ALA A 500 17.80 4.81 -12.59
C ALA A 500 16.27 4.87 -12.50
N HIS A 501 15.67 5.71 -13.34
CA HIS A 501 14.24 5.88 -13.43
C HIS A 501 13.68 5.03 -14.54
N VAL A 502 12.88 4.02 -14.21
CA VAL A 502 12.14 3.20 -15.15
C VAL A 502 10.77 3.83 -15.35
N ARG A 503 10.44 4.14 -16.59
CA ARG A 503 9.17 4.77 -16.96
C ARG A 503 8.07 3.72 -17.08
N VAL A 504 6.90 4.03 -16.52
CA VAL A 504 5.74 3.14 -16.48
C VAL A 504 4.52 3.90 -16.98
N ARG A 505 3.80 3.31 -17.95
CA ARG A 505 2.54 3.87 -18.45
C ARG A 505 1.41 3.61 -17.46
N PRO A 506 0.31 4.36 -17.51
CA PRO A 506 -0.83 4.17 -16.58
C PRO A 506 -1.42 2.77 -16.60
N ASP A 507 -1.18 2.00 -17.66
CA ASP A 507 -1.65 0.63 -17.83
C ASP A 507 -0.60 -0.46 -17.55
N GLU A 508 0.63 -0.09 -17.30
CA GLU A 508 1.76 -1.01 -17.11
C GLU A 508 2.11 -1.26 -15.65
N GLY A 509 1.28 -0.93 -14.70
CA GLY A 509 1.65 -1.12 -13.30
C GLY A 509 0.61 -0.61 -12.32
N GLY A 510 1.04 -0.12 -11.18
CA GLY A 510 0.16 0.31 -10.11
C GLY A 510 -0.68 -0.85 -9.57
N THR A 511 -1.98 -0.72 -9.55
CA THR A 511 -2.91 -1.77 -9.11
C THR A 511 -3.35 -2.73 -10.23
N ASN A 512 -2.73 -2.68 -11.42
CA ASN A 512 -3.09 -3.56 -12.53
C ASN A 512 -2.58 -4.99 -12.30
N LEU A 513 -3.38 -5.82 -11.68
CA LEU A 513 -3.08 -7.25 -11.44
C LEU A 513 -3.13 -8.09 -12.74
N PHE A 514 -3.79 -7.60 -13.78
CA PHE A 514 -4.05 -8.31 -15.04
C PHE A 514 -3.16 -7.77 -16.17
N MET A 515 -1.85 -7.68 -15.94
CA MET A 515 -0.90 -7.29 -16.98
C MET A 515 -0.71 -8.42 -17.99
N ARG A 516 -0.68 -8.05 -19.29
CA ARG A 516 -0.39 -9.01 -20.35
C ARG A 516 1.05 -9.52 -20.26
N PRO A 517 1.33 -10.76 -20.69
CA PRO A 517 2.70 -11.29 -20.74
C PRO A 517 3.70 -10.36 -21.43
N GLU A 518 3.31 -9.75 -22.54
CA GLU A 518 4.15 -8.82 -23.30
C GLU A 518 4.50 -7.57 -22.48
N THR A 519 3.54 -7.06 -21.70
CA THR A 519 3.74 -5.91 -20.79
C THR A 519 4.72 -6.26 -19.68
N ILE A 520 4.57 -7.43 -19.07
CA ILE A 520 5.48 -7.93 -18.01
C ILE A 520 6.91 -8.04 -18.55
N LEU A 521 7.08 -8.67 -19.73
CA LEU A 521 8.38 -8.81 -20.37
C LEU A 521 8.97 -7.45 -20.79
N ALA A 522 8.15 -6.51 -21.27
CA ALA A 522 8.59 -5.16 -21.60
C ALA A 522 9.11 -4.41 -20.35
N LEU A 523 8.39 -4.47 -19.23
CA LEU A 523 8.81 -3.89 -17.97
C LEU A 523 10.11 -4.52 -17.45
N ALA A 524 10.23 -5.84 -17.52
CA ALA A 524 11.46 -6.53 -17.12
C ALA A 524 12.67 -6.14 -17.99
N ARG A 525 12.48 -5.96 -19.31
CA ARG A 525 13.54 -5.45 -20.22
C ARG A 525 13.98 -4.04 -19.85
N ARG A 526 13.03 -3.14 -19.50
CA ARG A 526 13.37 -1.80 -18.98
C ARG A 526 14.16 -1.91 -17.67
N GLY A 527 13.81 -2.86 -16.81
CA GLY A 527 14.58 -3.15 -15.61
C GLY A 527 16.02 -3.55 -15.93
N ARG A 528 16.22 -4.49 -16.85
CA ARG A 528 17.56 -4.89 -17.31
C ARG A 528 18.35 -3.70 -17.84
N GLU A 529 17.73 -2.86 -18.64
CA GLU A 529 18.37 -1.65 -19.15
C GLU A 529 18.77 -0.68 -18.04
N ALA A 530 17.92 -0.50 -17.02
CA ALA A 530 18.25 0.30 -15.83
C ALA A 530 19.48 -0.24 -15.08
N GLY A 531 19.54 -1.56 -14.86
CA GLY A 531 20.71 -2.23 -14.27
C GLY A 531 21.97 -2.05 -15.11
N ARG A 532 21.84 -2.22 -16.44
CA ARG A 532 22.94 -2.04 -17.39
C ARG A 532 23.50 -0.59 -17.38
N LEU A 533 22.62 0.40 -17.37
CA LEU A 533 23.02 1.82 -17.33
C LEU A 533 23.78 2.15 -16.03
N LEU A 534 23.28 1.67 -14.89
CA LEU A 534 23.96 1.83 -13.60
C LEU A 534 25.33 1.14 -13.61
N ARG A 535 25.36 -0.14 -13.98
CA ARG A 535 26.60 -0.91 -14.07
C ARG A 535 27.63 -0.20 -14.97
N THR A 536 27.24 0.15 -16.19
CA THR A 536 28.14 0.78 -17.18
C THR A 536 28.66 2.12 -16.69
N ARG A 537 27.83 2.94 -16.04
CA ARG A 537 28.26 4.25 -15.51
C ARG A 537 29.31 4.12 -14.41
N PHE A 538 29.15 3.16 -13.52
CA PHE A 538 29.99 3.03 -12.33
C PHE A 538 31.13 2.01 -12.47
N THR A 539 31.29 1.37 -13.62
CA THR A 539 32.47 0.57 -13.98
C THR A 539 33.45 1.32 -14.89
N GLN A 540 33.14 2.54 -15.30
CA GLN A 540 34.03 3.41 -16.07
C GLN A 540 34.76 4.34 -15.10
N ASP A 541 36.07 4.16 -14.92
CA ASP A 541 36.90 4.85 -13.91
C ASP A 541 36.66 6.37 -13.87
N ALA A 542 36.70 7.05 -15.02
CA ALA A 542 36.54 8.50 -15.08
C ALA A 542 35.14 8.98 -14.59
N ARG A 543 34.08 8.17 -14.78
CA ARG A 543 32.73 8.52 -14.33
C ARG A 543 32.53 8.18 -12.85
N THR A 544 33.15 7.15 -12.37
CA THR A 544 33.20 6.76 -10.97
C THR A 544 33.93 7.81 -10.15
N ASP A 545 35.13 8.27 -10.61
CA ASP A 545 35.88 9.32 -9.97
C ASP A 545 35.14 10.65 -9.95
N ARG A 546 34.41 10.99 -11.02
CA ARG A 546 33.54 12.18 -11.03
C ARG A 546 32.47 12.11 -9.94
N TYR A 547 31.83 10.95 -9.75
CA TYR A 547 30.84 10.75 -8.68
C TYR A 547 31.47 10.90 -7.29
N ARG A 548 32.63 10.24 -7.04
CA ARG A 548 33.38 10.34 -5.79
C ARG A 548 33.77 11.79 -5.49
N TRP A 549 34.24 12.51 -6.52
CA TRP A 549 34.59 13.92 -6.41
C TRP A 549 33.38 14.77 -6.01
N ILE A 550 32.23 14.61 -6.65
CA ILE A 550 31.01 15.33 -6.31
C ILE A 550 30.62 15.05 -4.85
N ARG A 551 30.62 13.79 -4.43
CA ARG A 551 30.32 13.42 -3.02
C ARG A 551 31.28 14.06 -2.03
N MET A 552 32.56 14.03 -2.33
CA MET A 552 33.57 14.69 -1.51
C MET A 552 33.32 16.20 -1.40
N ARG A 553 33.04 16.87 -2.52
CA ARG A 553 32.78 18.32 -2.52
C ARG A 553 31.53 18.69 -1.72
N LEU A 554 30.46 17.89 -1.83
CA LEU A 554 29.27 18.06 -1.03
C LEU A 554 29.55 17.89 0.47
N ALA A 555 30.26 16.83 0.84
CA ALA A 555 30.68 16.61 2.22
C ALA A 555 31.54 17.75 2.77
N MET A 556 32.49 18.25 2.00
CA MET A 556 33.38 19.37 2.38
C MET A 556 32.58 20.65 2.64
N ARG A 557 31.53 20.93 1.82
CA ARG A 557 30.66 22.09 2.02
C ARG A 557 29.87 21.97 3.33
N GLU A 558 29.31 20.80 3.63
CA GLU A 558 28.59 20.57 4.89
C GLU A 558 29.51 20.76 6.11
N TYR A 559 30.74 20.24 6.05
CA TYR A 559 31.74 20.47 7.10
C TYR A 559 32.11 21.96 7.24
N GLN A 560 32.24 22.68 6.12
CA GLN A 560 32.47 24.11 6.15
C GLN A 560 31.32 24.89 6.80
N GLN A 561 30.07 24.61 6.40
CA GLN A 561 28.88 25.24 6.99
C GLN A 561 28.77 24.94 8.51
N LEU A 562 29.08 23.70 8.92
CA LEU A 562 29.12 23.32 10.33
C LEU A 562 30.22 24.11 11.08
N ALA A 563 31.42 24.23 10.49
CA ALA A 563 32.52 24.97 11.07
C ALA A 563 32.21 26.48 11.21
N GLU A 564 31.58 27.08 10.20
CA GLU A 564 31.11 28.48 10.24
C GLU A 564 30.05 28.71 11.34
N GLN A 565 29.07 27.79 11.45
CA GLN A 565 28.06 27.84 12.52
C GLN A 565 28.70 27.65 13.91
N ALA A 566 29.65 26.74 14.02
CA ALA A 566 30.41 26.50 15.25
C ALA A 566 31.23 27.75 15.64
N GLY A 567 31.90 28.39 14.68
CA GLY A 567 32.65 29.63 14.91
C GLY A 567 31.76 30.79 15.38
N GLN A 568 30.56 30.92 14.85
CA GLN A 568 29.61 31.96 15.27
C GLN A 568 29.01 31.70 16.66
N ARG A 569 28.92 30.45 17.10
CA ARG A 569 28.19 30.04 18.32
C ARG A 569 29.07 29.31 19.34
N GLY A 570 30.30 28.93 19.00
CA GLY A 570 31.21 28.12 19.82
C GLY A 570 31.46 28.72 21.19
N ALA A 571 31.69 30.04 21.26
CA ALA A 571 31.90 30.76 22.52
C ALA A 571 30.69 30.65 23.48
N LEU A 572 29.47 30.74 22.93
CA LEU A 572 28.23 30.61 23.72
C LEU A 572 28.09 29.20 24.32
N TYR A 573 28.34 28.17 23.52
CA TYR A 573 28.22 26.79 23.98
C TYR A 573 29.39 26.38 24.89
N ARG A 574 30.58 26.93 24.71
CA ARG A 574 31.70 26.74 25.63
C ARG A 574 31.36 27.30 27.02
N ASP A 575 30.86 28.53 27.10
CA ASP A 575 30.44 29.15 28.36
C ASP A 575 29.32 28.32 29.04
N LEU A 576 28.37 27.80 28.25
CA LEU A 576 27.33 26.92 28.75
C LEU A 576 27.93 25.60 29.30
N ALA A 577 28.81 24.95 28.57
CA ALA A 577 29.44 23.67 29.00
C ALA A 577 30.31 23.83 30.25
N GLU A 578 30.89 25.02 30.49
CA GLU A 578 31.67 25.30 31.68
C GLU A 578 30.84 25.54 32.94
N ARG A 579 29.60 26.05 32.82
CA ARG A 579 28.78 26.47 33.99
C ARG A 579 27.52 25.65 34.20
N TYR A 580 27.08 24.85 33.22
CA TYR A 580 25.81 24.13 33.32
C TYR A 580 25.99 22.84 34.15
N GLU A 581 25.35 22.82 35.31
CA GLU A 581 25.22 21.59 36.08
C GLU A 581 24.12 20.74 35.50
N VAL A 582 24.46 19.57 34.97
CA VAL A 582 23.52 18.67 34.31
C VAL A 582 22.54 18.09 35.36
N PRO A 583 21.22 18.30 35.24
CA PRO A 583 20.22 17.74 36.13
C PRO A 583 20.21 16.20 36.12
N GLU A 584 19.69 15.59 37.19
CA GLU A 584 19.74 14.14 37.40
C GLU A 584 18.99 13.37 36.28
N ASP A 585 17.87 13.90 35.82
CA ASP A 585 17.06 13.33 34.72
C ASP A 585 17.78 13.31 33.35
N LEU A 586 18.68 14.26 33.12
CA LEU A 586 19.47 14.28 31.87
C LEU A 586 20.75 13.43 31.98
N ARG A 587 21.22 13.11 33.18
CA ARG A 587 22.44 12.31 33.38
C ARG A 587 22.30 10.87 32.90
N GLU A 588 21.11 10.28 33.06
CA GLU A 588 20.81 8.94 32.56
C GLU A 588 20.85 8.88 31.03
N TRP A 589 20.46 9.97 30.37
CA TRP A 589 20.39 10.03 28.91
C TRP A 589 21.76 10.15 28.23
N PHE A 590 22.70 10.86 28.85
CA PHE A 590 23.97 11.24 28.21
C PHE A 590 25.22 10.60 28.83
N THR A 591 25.07 9.65 29.75
CA THR A 591 26.22 8.99 30.42
C THR A 591 27.18 10.00 31.06
N VAL A 592 26.66 11.02 31.74
CA VAL A 592 27.41 12.12 32.35
C VAL A 592 27.89 11.72 33.76
N PRO A 593 29.01 12.26 34.26
CA PRO A 593 29.45 12.03 35.63
C PRO A 593 28.35 12.35 36.69
N PRO A 594 28.34 11.67 37.82
CA PRO A 594 27.26 11.78 38.84
C PRO A 594 27.10 13.18 39.47
N THR A 595 28.12 14.04 39.35
CA THR A 595 28.08 15.43 39.87
C THR A 595 28.90 16.36 38.96
N GLY A 596 28.46 17.64 38.89
CA GLY A 596 29.18 18.70 38.19
C GLY A 596 28.81 18.88 36.71
N THR A 597 29.71 19.53 35.97
CA THR A 597 29.60 19.79 34.52
C THR A 597 30.06 18.57 33.72
N ASP A 598 29.56 18.47 32.48
CA ASP A 598 29.96 17.39 31.55
C ASP A 598 31.36 17.70 30.95
N PRO A 599 32.44 16.95 31.31
CA PRO A 599 33.76 17.20 30.75
C PRO A 599 33.87 16.93 29.26
N HIS A 600 33.07 16.02 28.69
CA HIS A 600 33.04 15.72 27.26
C HIS A 600 32.39 16.87 26.48
N ALA A 601 31.30 17.44 27.01
CA ALA A 601 30.66 18.61 26.39
C ALA A 601 31.65 19.80 26.32
N ARG A 602 32.47 19.97 27.35
CA ARG A 602 33.53 21.01 27.37
C ARG A 602 34.58 20.77 26.31
N GLU A 603 35.09 19.54 26.15
CA GLU A 603 36.09 19.19 25.12
C GLU A 603 35.52 19.38 23.72
N ILE A 604 34.25 18.97 23.49
CA ILE A 604 33.58 19.19 22.23
C ILE A 604 33.41 20.68 21.94
N ALA A 605 32.98 21.47 22.92
CA ALA A 605 32.80 22.90 22.76
C ALA A 605 34.14 23.63 22.42
N ILE A 606 35.25 23.24 23.04
CA ILE A 606 36.59 23.74 22.70
C ILE A 606 36.96 23.35 21.25
N THR A 607 36.68 22.13 20.86
CA THR A 607 36.96 21.65 19.50
C THR A 607 36.14 22.39 18.46
N LEU A 608 34.85 22.65 18.72
CA LEU A 608 33.95 23.43 17.86
C LEU A 608 34.43 24.89 17.72
N ASP A 609 34.87 25.50 18.82
CA ASP A 609 35.45 26.87 18.79
C ASP A 609 36.75 26.93 17.94
N ALA A 610 37.60 25.92 18.05
CA ALA A 610 38.80 25.79 17.23
C ALA A 610 38.49 25.58 15.74
N LEU A 611 37.45 24.80 15.40
CA LEU A 611 36.97 24.63 14.03
C LEU A 611 36.42 25.92 13.44
N GLY A 612 35.77 26.76 14.24
CA GLY A 612 35.30 28.07 13.83
C GLY A 612 36.38 29.08 13.48
N GLY A 613 37.62 28.84 13.96
CA GLY A 613 38.80 29.62 13.61
C GLY A 613 39.45 29.21 12.27
N LEU A 614 38.95 28.17 11.61
CA LEU A 614 39.44 27.82 10.27
C LEU A 614 39.09 28.91 9.26
N PRO A 615 40.01 29.32 8.37
CA PRO A 615 39.73 30.32 7.36
C PRO A 615 38.56 29.83 6.46
N PRO A 616 37.65 30.71 6.00
CA PRO A 616 36.66 30.36 5.01
C PRO A 616 37.38 29.73 3.82
N GLY A 617 37.08 28.49 3.57
CA GLY A 617 37.87 27.66 2.67
C GLY A 617 37.56 27.97 1.21
N PRO A 618 38.41 27.50 0.29
CA PRO A 618 38.23 27.63 -1.16
C PRO A 618 37.08 26.78 -1.71
N PHE A 619 36.13 26.39 -0.85
CA PHE A 619 34.97 25.54 -1.20
C PHE A 619 33.73 26.36 -1.61
N ASP A 620 33.86 27.69 -1.70
CA ASP A 620 32.80 28.64 -2.08
C ASP A 620 32.39 28.60 -3.56
N GLY A 621 32.91 27.66 -4.34
CA GLY A 621 32.36 27.42 -5.67
C GLY A 621 30.93 26.91 -5.53
N GLU A 622 29.95 27.73 -5.91
CA GLU A 622 28.56 27.32 -5.96
C GLU A 622 28.42 26.05 -6.80
N PRO A 623 28.01 24.91 -6.23
CA PRO A 623 27.54 23.82 -7.06
C PRO A 623 26.32 24.31 -7.81
N PRO A 624 26.03 23.80 -9.02
CA PRO A 624 24.90 24.26 -9.83
C PRO A 624 23.52 24.14 -9.16
N VAL A 625 23.45 23.54 -7.99
CA VAL A 625 22.27 23.46 -7.12
C VAL A 625 22.73 23.46 -5.68
N ASP A 626 22.14 24.28 -4.84
CA ASP A 626 22.42 24.34 -3.40
C ASP A 626 22.10 23.01 -2.72
N PRO A 627 23.09 22.25 -2.24
CA PRO A 627 22.83 20.95 -1.60
C PRO A 627 22.48 21.20 -0.14
N ASP A 628 21.22 21.32 0.17
CA ASP A 628 20.75 21.22 1.54
C ASP A 628 20.77 19.73 1.93
N LEU A 629 21.97 19.23 2.19
CA LEU A 629 22.17 17.89 2.77
C LEU A 629 21.77 17.95 4.24
N ARG A 630 20.49 17.90 4.51
CA ARG A 630 20.01 17.73 5.87
C ARG A 630 20.36 16.30 6.32
N LEU A 631 21.12 16.20 7.41
CA LEU A 631 21.19 14.98 8.19
C LEU A 631 19.75 14.65 8.57
N THR A 632 19.16 13.65 7.94
CA THR A 632 17.88 13.12 8.37
C THR A 632 18.13 12.44 9.71
N PRO A 633 17.40 12.78 10.78
CA PRO A 633 17.52 12.05 12.03
C PRO A 633 17.26 10.56 11.76
N PRO A 634 17.90 9.66 12.51
CA PRO A 634 17.58 8.25 12.44
C PRO A 634 16.08 8.09 12.74
N GLU A 635 15.35 7.44 11.83
CA GLU A 635 13.92 7.12 11.98
C GLU A 635 13.77 5.88 12.84
#